data_adcb11842a7a1cb2fa7fce54dba01fec
#
_entry.id   adcb11842a7a1cb2fa7fce54dba01fec
#
_cell.length_a   1.000
_cell.length_b   1.000
_cell.length_c   1.000
_cell.angle_alpha   90.00
_cell.angle_beta   90.00
_cell.angle_gamma   90.00
#
_symmetry.space_group_name_H-M   'P 1'
#
loop_
_entity.id
_entity.type
_entity.pdbx_description
1 polymer ?
#
loop_
_entity_poly.entity_id
_entity_poly.type
_entity_poly.pdbx_seq_one_letter_code
_entity_poly.pdbx_strand_id
1 'polypeptide(L)'
;MQLDDLFTGQGPLASVVPFYRQRPQQLEMGQAILEALEGRGRLVVEAGTGTGKTLAYLVPIMLFEGKVILSTGTKTLQDQLFQKDIPAVREALRRPITVALLKGRSNYVCHYHLERGLLDARLKSREEALHLQHIARFAAVTDTGDRMACTDVPEDSPAWMWATSTRDNCLGSECPQHKECFVLKARKKALEADLVVVNHHLFFADVWLKDEGAGELLPACNAVIFDEAHQLPQTASLFFGETVTTGVLVDLCRDVRAESSISAPDFVELPVAAGDLETAARQVRLTLGPALARLPAAKALERSGFKEAVDFMIQRLAKLDALLESQAERAEALQRLHERCREAADRLERWLSPMVEAGTVRWMEATAHAVLFHATPLNAGELFARQIEDDPRAWVFTSATLSVRGDFSHYLAEIGLTEARTGVWDSPFDYANQALLYVPEGMPDPNSPGYTEAVVQAAWPVLQASGGRAFLLFTSLRAMNEAYRLIQERMARADVQFPLLLQGEKSRSELLDEFRRMGNAVLLGSQSFWEGVDVAGEALSLVVIDRLPFQPPDDPVLAARVDALKRAGKNPFFDYQLPHAVISLKQGAGRLIRRESDRGVLMICDPRLVDKPYGRRIWQALPPMRRSRKLTDAVVFFSTAS
;
A
#
# COMPACT_ATOMS: atom_id res chain seq x y z
N MET A 1 -25.15 -19.48 -19.73
CA MET A 1 -23.77 -19.60 -20.25
C MET A 1 -22.98 -20.26 -19.13
N GLN A 2 -22.38 -21.41 -19.37
CA GLN A 2 -21.60 -22.11 -18.35
C GLN A 2 -20.20 -21.48 -18.26
N LEU A 3 -19.59 -21.54 -17.10
CA LEU A 3 -18.28 -20.95 -16.86
C LEU A 3 -17.22 -21.54 -17.80
N ASP A 4 -17.31 -22.84 -18.07
CA ASP A 4 -16.40 -23.57 -18.94
C ASP A 4 -16.37 -23.01 -20.37
N ASP A 5 -17.52 -22.62 -20.91
CA ASP A 5 -17.62 -22.06 -22.28
C ASP A 5 -16.91 -20.70 -22.40
N LEU A 6 -16.85 -19.95 -21.29
CA LEU A 6 -16.27 -18.61 -21.27
C LEU A 6 -14.75 -18.62 -21.30
N PHE A 7 -14.13 -19.61 -20.65
CA PHE A 7 -12.68 -19.71 -20.52
C PHE A 7 -12.02 -20.54 -21.64
N THR A 8 -12.76 -20.96 -22.66
CA THR A 8 -12.17 -21.69 -23.81
C THR A 8 -11.33 -20.78 -24.70
N GLY A 9 -10.37 -21.36 -25.44
CA GLY A 9 -9.53 -20.60 -26.37
C GLY A 9 -10.29 -19.99 -27.57
N GLN A 10 -11.54 -20.36 -27.78
CA GLN A 10 -12.46 -19.81 -28.80
C GLN A 10 -13.69 -19.14 -28.13
N GLY A 11 -13.69 -19.02 -26.82
CA GLY A 11 -14.78 -18.44 -26.06
C GLY A 11 -14.84 -16.91 -26.17
N PRO A 12 -15.88 -16.31 -25.59
CA PRO A 12 -16.08 -14.85 -25.63
C PRO A 12 -14.90 -14.03 -25.08
N LEU A 13 -14.19 -14.52 -24.06
CA LEU A 13 -13.00 -13.85 -23.52
C LEU A 13 -11.86 -13.80 -24.54
N ALA A 14 -11.68 -14.86 -25.34
CA ALA A 14 -10.63 -14.90 -26.35
C ALA A 14 -10.83 -13.86 -27.46
N SER A 15 -12.06 -13.43 -27.71
CA SER A 15 -12.38 -12.42 -28.74
C SER A 15 -12.09 -10.98 -28.27
N VAL A 16 -12.04 -10.72 -26.96
CA VAL A 16 -11.93 -9.36 -26.39
C VAL A 16 -10.60 -9.13 -25.68
N VAL A 17 -10.07 -10.17 -25.01
CA VAL A 17 -8.83 -10.05 -24.24
C VAL A 17 -7.62 -10.30 -25.15
N PRO A 18 -6.74 -9.31 -25.38
CA PRO A 18 -5.56 -9.48 -26.20
C PRO A 18 -4.67 -10.64 -25.69
N PHE A 19 -4.21 -11.49 -26.61
CA PHE A 19 -3.33 -12.62 -26.29
C PHE A 19 -3.91 -13.61 -25.25
N TYR A 20 -5.23 -13.71 -25.16
CA TYR A 20 -5.89 -14.65 -24.27
C TYR A 20 -5.43 -16.09 -24.56
N ARG A 21 -5.14 -16.83 -23.50
CA ARG A 21 -4.85 -18.25 -23.54
C ARG A 21 -5.69 -18.98 -22.50
N GLN A 22 -6.27 -20.09 -22.91
CA GLN A 22 -6.99 -20.97 -22.00
C GLN A 22 -6.01 -21.58 -20.99
N ARG A 23 -6.38 -21.51 -19.70
CA ARG A 23 -5.59 -22.06 -18.58
C ARG A 23 -6.51 -22.84 -17.65
N PRO A 24 -6.24 -24.14 -17.42
CA PRO A 24 -7.07 -24.95 -16.51
C PRO A 24 -7.16 -24.32 -15.11
N GLN A 25 -6.05 -23.80 -14.60
CA GLN A 25 -5.99 -23.14 -13.31
C GLN A 25 -6.96 -21.95 -13.18
N GLN A 26 -7.13 -21.20 -14.27
CA GLN A 26 -8.04 -20.06 -14.31
C GLN A 26 -9.50 -20.49 -14.22
N LEU A 27 -9.87 -21.55 -14.91
CA LEU A 27 -11.20 -22.14 -14.88
C LEU A 27 -11.52 -22.73 -13.50
N GLU A 28 -10.63 -23.57 -12.96
CA GLU A 28 -10.78 -24.20 -11.65
C GLU A 28 -10.93 -23.16 -10.53
N MET A 29 -10.10 -22.11 -10.56
CA MET A 29 -10.20 -20.98 -9.62
C MET A 29 -11.55 -20.27 -9.78
N GLY A 30 -11.97 -20.02 -11.03
CA GLY A 30 -13.26 -19.38 -11.32
C GLY A 30 -14.44 -20.19 -10.79
N GLN A 31 -14.42 -21.51 -10.95
CA GLN A 31 -15.42 -22.44 -10.42
C GLN A 31 -15.47 -22.39 -8.88
N ALA A 32 -14.30 -22.46 -8.22
CA ALA A 32 -14.23 -22.38 -6.76
C ALA A 32 -14.76 -21.04 -6.21
N ILE A 33 -14.52 -19.94 -6.93
CA ILE A 33 -15.05 -18.62 -6.56
C ILE A 33 -16.57 -18.57 -6.76
N LEU A 34 -17.09 -19.06 -7.87
CA LEU A 34 -18.53 -19.10 -8.13
C LEU A 34 -19.26 -19.91 -7.05
N GLU A 35 -18.75 -21.10 -6.70
CA GLU A 35 -19.28 -21.93 -5.62
C GLU A 35 -19.29 -21.17 -4.27
N ALA A 36 -18.21 -20.41 -3.97
CA ALA A 36 -18.13 -19.62 -2.76
C ALA A 36 -19.15 -18.46 -2.75
N LEU A 37 -19.37 -17.81 -3.89
CA LEU A 37 -20.37 -16.75 -4.06
C LEU A 37 -21.80 -17.27 -3.85
N GLU A 38 -22.15 -18.37 -4.50
CA GLU A 38 -23.48 -18.99 -4.42
C GLU A 38 -23.77 -19.58 -3.05
N GLY A 39 -22.75 -20.24 -2.45
CA GLY A 39 -22.82 -20.86 -1.13
C GLY A 39 -22.63 -19.87 0.04
N ARG A 40 -22.40 -18.58 -0.21
CA ARG A 40 -22.04 -17.59 0.80
C ARG A 40 -20.89 -18.05 1.70
N GLY A 41 -19.89 -18.67 1.09
CA GLY A 41 -18.76 -19.28 1.77
C GLY A 41 -17.59 -18.33 1.98
N ARG A 42 -16.62 -18.81 2.77
CA ARG A 42 -15.32 -18.17 2.96
C ARG A 42 -14.26 -18.92 2.15
N LEU A 43 -13.58 -18.24 1.23
CA LEU A 43 -12.60 -18.84 0.34
C LEU A 43 -11.29 -18.04 0.34
N VAL A 44 -10.17 -18.70 0.58
CA VAL A 44 -8.83 -18.10 0.51
C VAL A 44 -8.03 -18.78 -0.59
N VAL A 45 -7.58 -17.98 -1.56
CA VAL A 45 -6.99 -18.45 -2.81
C VAL A 45 -5.60 -17.90 -3.03
N GLU A 46 -4.63 -18.79 -3.23
CA GLU A 46 -3.34 -18.43 -3.81
C GLU A 46 -3.30 -18.86 -5.28
N ALA A 47 -3.12 -17.88 -6.18
CA ALA A 47 -2.96 -18.14 -7.60
C ALA A 47 -1.66 -17.52 -8.12
N GLY A 48 -0.72 -18.35 -8.53
CA GLY A 48 0.60 -17.95 -9.00
C GLY A 48 0.54 -16.95 -10.16
N THR A 49 1.65 -16.24 -10.38
CA THR A 49 1.73 -15.27 -11.50
C THR A 49 1.42 -15.96 -12.83
N GLY A 50 0.69 -15.28 -13.70
CA GLY A 50 0.31 -15.82 -15.00
C GLY A 50 -0.93 -16.71 -15.04
N THR A 51 -1.54 -17.08 -13.92
CA THR A 51 -2.81 -17.84 -13.92
C THR A 51 -3.98 -17.09 -14.54
N GLY A 52 -3.91 -15.76 -14.61
CA GLY A 52 -5.04 -14.93 -15.06
C GLY A 52 -6.05 -14.68 -13.94
N LYS A 53 -5.55 -14.54 -12.72
CA LYS A 53 -6.29 -14.30 -11.47
C LYS A 53 -7.44 -13.29 -11.62
N THR A 54 -7.17 -12.15 -12.28
CA THR A 54 -8.16 -11.08 -12.49
C THR A 54 -9.41 -11.58 -13.23
N LEU A 55 -9.24 -12.28 -14.34
CA LEU A 55 -10.36 -12.85 -15.08
C LEU A 55 -11.05 -13.97 -14.28
N ALA A 56 -10.27 -14.77 -13.53
CA ALA A 56 -10.79 -15.88 -12.74
C ALA A 56 -11.76 -15.43 -11.64
N TYR A 57 -11.63 -14.20 -11.12
CA TYR A 57 -12.62 -13.66 -10.18
C TYR A 57 -13.64 -12.72 -10.84
N LEU A 58 -13.28 -11.96 -11.87
CA LEU A 58 -14.24 -11.04 -12.53
C LEU A 58 -15.37 -11.78 -13.25
N VAL A 59 -15.07 -12.90 -13.91
CA VAL A 59 -16.10 -13.66 -14.63
C VAL A 59 -17.16 -14.21 -13.68
N PRO A 60 -16.82 -14.92 -12.57
CA PRO A 60 -17.81 -15.35 -11.59
C PRO A 60 -18.60 -14.18 -10.96
N ILE A 61 -17.94 -13.06 -10.64
CA ILE A 61 -18.62 -11.86 -10.15
C ILE A 61 -19.73 -11.41 -11.10
N MET A 62 -19.43 -11.38 -12.39
CA MET A 62 -20.39 -10.91 -13.40
C MET A 62 -21.47 -11.94 -13.75
N LEU A 63 -21.28 -13.20 -13.38
CA LEU A 63 -22.31 -14.24 -13.48
C LEU A 63 -23.21 -14.27 -12.25
N PHE A 64 -22.70 -13.85 -11.11
CA PHE A 64 -23.40 -13.88 -9.84
C PHE A 64 -24.57 -12.88 -9.79
N GLU A 65 -25.71 -13.34 -9.26
CA GLU A 65 -26.92 -12.51 -9.07
C GLU A 65 -26.91 -11.87 -7.69
N GLY A 66 -26.16 -10.79 -7.53
CA GLY A 66 -26.05 -10.06 -6.27
C GLY A 66 -25.08 -8.90 -6.36
N LYS A 67 -25.15 -8.00 -5.40
CA LYS A 67 -24.21 -6.86 -5.28
C LYS A 67 -22.88 -7.34 -4.74
N VAL A 68 -21.79 -6.92 -5.39
CA VAL A 68 -20.43 -7.31 -5.03
C VAL A 68 -19.57 -6.07 -4.77
N ILE A 69 -18.77 -6.12 -3.70
CA ILE A 69 -17.68 -5.19 -3.45
C ILE A 69 -16.37 -5.89 -3.83
N LEU A 70 -15.63 -5.31 -4.77
CA LEU A 70 -14.29 -5.73 -5.16
C LEU A 70 -13.27 -4.76 -4.56
N SER A 71 -12.52 -5.24 -3.58
CA SER A 71 -11.49 -4.47 -2.89
C SER A 71 -10.10 -4.87 -3.37
N THR A 72 -9.26 -3.92 -3.73
CA THR A 72 -7.87 -4.17 -4.18
C THR A 72 -6.85 -3.35 -3.39
N GLY A 73 -5.55 -3.69 -3.52
CA GLY A 73 -4.50 -3.13 -2.68
C GLY A 73 -4.14 -1.67 -2.99
N THR A 74 -4.20 -1.24 -4.26
CA THR A 74 -3.70 0.08 -4.68
C THR A 74 -4.68 0.82 -5.57
N LYS A 75 -4.54 2.17 -5.63
CA LYS A 75 -5.34 3.02 -6.52
C LYS A 75 -5.10 2.68 -8.01
N THR A 76 -3.87 2.42 -8.38
CA THR A 76 -3.51 2.04 -9.76
C THR A 76 -4.22 0.75 -10.19
N LEU A 77 -4.29 -0.25 -9.31
CA LEU A 77 -5.05 -1.48 -9.60
C LEU A 77 -6.55 -1.22 -9.65
N GLN A 78 -7.10 -0.32 -8.82
CA GLN A 78 -8.50 0.09 -8.93
C GLN A 78 -8.81 0.68 -10.31
N ASP A 79 -7.95 1.60 -10.78
CA ASP A 79 -8.13 2.26 -12.08
C ASP A 79 -7.98 1.27 -13.23
N GLN A 80 -7.01 0.36 -13.15
CA GLN A 80 -6.83 -0.71 -14.14
C GLN A 80 -8.07 -1.61 -14.21
N LEU A 81 -8.57 -2.09 -13.08
CA LEU A 81 -9.78 -2.91 -13.02
C LEU A 81 -10.97 -2.19 -13.63
N PHE A 82 -11.20 -0.94 -13.23
CA PHE A 82 -12.36 -0.17 -13.64
C PHE A 82 -12.32 0.25 -15.12
N GLN A 83 -11.15 0.69 -15.60
CA GLN A 83 -11.02 1.25 -16.95
C GLN A 83 -10.72 0.20 -18.03
N LYS A 84 -10.13 -0.94 -17.67
CA LYS A 84 -9.65 -1.94 -18.63
C LYS A 84 -10.27 -3.32 -18.44
N ASP A 85 -10.08 -3.93 -17.27
CA ASP A 85 -10.38 -5.35 -17.09
C ASP A 85 -11.89 -5.61 -17.02
N ILE A 86 -12.62 -4.82 -16.25
CA ILE A 86 -14.09 -4.92 -16.12
C ILE A 86 -14.81 -4.63 -17.44
N PRO A 87 -14.51 -3.55 -18.19
CA PRO A 87 -15.09 -3.33 -19.51
C PRO A 87 -14.88 -4.49 -20.47
N ALA A 88 -13.68 -5.07 -20.52
CA ALA A 88 -13.37 -6.21 -21.37
C ALA A 88 -14.24 -7.44 -21.03
N VAL A 89 -14.39 -7.76 -19.73
CA VAL A 89 -15.23 -8.89 -19.31
C VAL A 89 -16.72 -8.60 -19.58
N ARG A 90 -17.20 -7.37 -19.35
CA ARG A 90 -18.59 -6.96 -19.69
C ARG A 90 -18.89 -7.15 -21.18
N GLU A 91 -17.97 -6.74 -22.04
CA GLU A 91 -18.07 -6.89 -23.48
C GLU A 91 -18.15 -8.37 -23.88
N ALA A 92 -17.25 -9.19 -23.32
CA ALA A 92 -17.22 -10.63 -23.57
C ALA A 92 -18.52 -11.33 -23.14
N LEU A 93 -19.05 -10.98 -21.96
CA LEU A 93 -20.25 -11.61 -21.41
C LEU A 93 -21.56 -11.02 -21.93
N ARG A 94 -21.54 -9.82 -22.52
CA ARG A 94 -22.70 -9.08 -23.00
C ARG A 94 -23.78 -8.92 -21.91
N ARG A 95 -23.36 -8.75 -20.65
CA ARG A 95 -24.27 -8.57 -19.51
C ARG A 95 -24.39 -7.08 -19.12
N PRO A 96 -25.59 -6.56 -18.87
CA PRO A 96 -25.81 -5.18 -18.45
C PRO A 96 -25.56 -5.03 -16.93
N ILE A 97 -24.30 -5.10 -16.52
CA ILE A 97 -23.89 -4.90 -15.11
C ILE A 97 -23.49 -3.45 -14.90
N THR A 98 -24.04 -2.83 -13.88
CA THR A 98 -23.66 -1.49 -13.47
C THR A 98 -22.43 -1.52 -12.56
N VAL A 99 -21.44 -0.70 -12.87
CA VAL A 99 -20.14 -0.70 -12.15
C VAL A 99 -19.83 0.71 -11.66
N ALA A 100 -19.42 0.83 -10.42
CA ALA A 100 -18.94 2.08 -9.84
C ALA A 100 -17.54 1.93 -9.27
N LEU A 101 -16.74 2.99 -9.44
CA LEU A 101 -15.46 3.16 -8.76
C LEU A 101 -15.66 4.14 -7.61
N LEU A 102 -15.31 3.73 -6.39
CA LEU A 102 -15.33 4.61 -5.24
C LEU A 102 -13.95 4.70 -4.61
N LYS A 103 -13.42 5.89 -4.53
CA LYS A 103 -12.13 6.23 -3.89
C LYS A 103 -12.35 6.98 -2.59
N GLY A 104 -11.32 7.04 -1.76
CA GLY A 104 -11.33 7.90 -0.57
C GLY A 104 -11.48 9.38 -0.96
N ARG A 105 -12.10 10.15 -0.11
CA ARG A 105 -12.50 11.55 -0.31
C ARG A 105 -11.34 12.47 -0.78
N SER A 106 -10.12 12.25 -0.30
CA SER A 106 -8.91 12.98 -0.72
C SER A 106 -8.48 12.74 -2.18
N ASN A 107 -9.17 11.82 -2.89
CA ASN A 107 -8.94 11.58 -4.32
C ASN A 107 -9.93 12.33 -5.21
N TYR A 108 -10.81 13.13 -4.65
CA TYR A 108 -11.74 13.96 -5.39
C TYR A 108 -11.49 15.44 -5.11
N VAL A 109 -11.70 16.27 -6.13
CA VAL A 109 -11.71 17.72 -5.95
C VAL A 109 -12.85 18.10 -5.02
N CYS A 110 -12.58 18.98 -4.06
CA CYS A 110 -13.56 19.59 -3.19
C CYS A 110 -13.76 21.05 -3.58
N HIS A 111 -14.94 21.40 -4.08
CA HIS A 111 -15.25 22.77 -4.48
C HIS A 111 -15.06 23.76 -3.34
N TYR A 112 -15.49 23.41 -2.12
CA TYR A 112 -15.38 24.25 -0.94
C TYR A 112 -13.92 24.60 -0.59
N HIS A 113 -13.04 23.58 -0.55
CA HIS A 113 -11.63 23.81 -0.25
C HIS A 113 -10.90 24.50 -1.41
N LEU A 114 -11.22 24.16 -2.65
CA LEU A 114 -10.66 24.79 -3.84
C LEU A 114 -10.97 26.30 -3.91
N GLU A 115 -12.21 26.70 -3.68
CA GLU A 115 -12.59 28.12 -3.63
C GLU A 115 -11.82 28.88 -2.55
N ARG A 116 -11.67 28.30 -1.37
CA ARG A 116 -10.89 28.88 -0.27
C ARG A 116 -9.40 28.94 -0.59
N GLY A 117 -8.86 27.87 -1.18
CA GLY A 117 -7.45 27.82 -1.61
C GLY A 117 -7.10 28.89 -2.63
N LEU A 118 -8.01 29.18 -3.56
CA LEU A 118 -7.84 30.25 -4.56
C LEU A 118 -7.86 31.65 -3.95
N LEU A 119 -8.56 31.83 -2.84
CA LEU A 119 -8.61 33.11 -2.10
C LEU A 119 -7.45 33.27 -1.13
N ASP A 120 -6.74 32.20 -0.78
CA ASP A 120 -5.65 32.22 0.17
C ASP A 120 -4.35 32.68 -0.50
N ALA A 121 -3.85 33.86 -0.13
CA ALA A 121 -2.62 34.45 -0.67
C ALA A 121 -1.33 33.77 -0.19
N ARG A 122 -1.41 32.69 0.62
CA ARG A 122 -0.25 32.04 1.27
C ARG A 122 0.33 30.86 0.49
N LEU A 123 0.07 30.77 -0.82
CA LEU A 123 0.70 29.80 -1.71
C LEU A 123 2.23 30.00 -1.71
N LYS A 124 2.97 28.92 -1.56
CA LYS A 124 4.43 28.97 -1.31
C LYS A 124 5.24 29.21 -2.60
N SER A 125 4.67 28.91 -3.76
CA SER A 125 5.36 29.06 -5.05
C SER A 125 4.39 29.44 -6.18
N ARG A 126 4.97 30.01 -7.25
CA ARG A 126 4.22 30.28 -8.48
C ARG A 126 3.70 28.99 -9.13
N GLU A 127 4.43 27.90 -9.00
CA GLU A 127 4.06 26.59 -9.53
C GLU A 127 2.82 26.05 -8.81
N GLU A 128 2.79 26.15 -7.47
CA GLU A 128 1.62 25.76 -6.68
C GLU A 128 0.37 26.55 -7.08
N ALA A 129 0.52 27.85 -7.33
CA ALA A 129 -0.58 28.69 -7.81
C ALA A 129 -1.08 28.28 -9.21
N LEU A 130 -0.17 27.94 -10.13
CA LEU A 130 -0.51 27.45 -11.46
C LEU A 130 -1.25 26.11 -11.38
N HIS A 131 -0.75 25.18 -10.58
CA HIS A 131 -1.41 23.89 -10.34
C HIS A 131 -2.81 24.08 -9.79
N LEU A 132 -3.00 24.97 -8.83
CA LEU A 132 -4.34 25.23 -8.26
C LEU A 132 -5.31 25.82 -9.31
N GLN A 133 -4.82 26.67 -10.22
CA GLN A 133 -5.61 27.17 -11.34
C GLN A 133 -5.97 26.05 -12.34
N HIS A 134 -5.06 25.11 -12.60
CA HIS A 134 -5.33 23.94 -13.44
C HIS A 134 -6.40 23.06 -12.81
N ILE A 135 -6.32 22.81 -11.49
CA ILE A 135 -7.34 22.07 -10.75
C ILE A 135 -8.70 22.78 -10.84
N ALA A 136 -8.74 24.11 -10.74
CA ALA A 136 -9.98 24.88 -10.86
C ALA A 136 -10.62 24.74 -12.24
N ARG A 137 -9.83 24.80 -13.32
CA ARG A 137 -10.33 24.57 -14.69
C ARG A 137 -10.83 23.14 -14.86
N PHE A 138 -10.09 22.15 -14.36
CA PHE A 138 -10.51 20.75 -14.36
C PHE A 138 -11.81 20.55 -13.60
N ALA A 139 -11.95 21.14 -12.41
CA ALA A 139 -13.17 21.04 -11.58
C ALA A 139 -14.42 21.57 -12.29
N ALA A 140 -14.26 22.56 -13.18
CA ALA A 140 -15.37 23.17 -13.92
C ALA A 140 -15.91 22.30 -15.07
N VAL A 141 -15.12 21.32 -15.55
CA VAL A 141 -15.48 20.50 -16.74
C VAL A 141 -15.60 19.01 -16.44
N THR A 142 -15.11 18.53 -15.29
CA THR A 142 -15.15 17.12 -14.93
C THR A 142 -16.50 16.67 -14.38
N ASP A 143 -16.94 15.48 -14.76
CA ASP A 143 -18.13 14.83 -14.20
C ASP A 143 -17.83 14.04 -12.91
N THR A 144 -16.57 13.66 -12.70
CA THR A 144 -16.17 12.78 -11.60
C THR A 144 -15.40 13.48 -10.50
N GLY A 145 -14.68 14.54 -10.82
CA GLY A 145 -13.76 15.21 -9.91
C GLY A 145 -12.59 14.34 -9.45
N ASP A 146 -12.33 13.20 -10.09
CA ASP A 146 -11.22 12.31 -9.74
C ASP A 146 -9.89 12.98 -10.09
N ARG A 147 -9.05 13.18 -9.07
CA ARG A 147 -7.76 13.85 -9.23
C ARG A 147 -6.81 13.14 -10.20
N MET A 148 -6.91 11.81 -10.34
CA MET A 148 -6.11 11.05 -11.31
C MET A 148 -6.43 11.40 -12.77
N ALA A 149 -7.62 11.95 -13.04
CA ALA A 149 -8.00 12.43 -14.37
C ALA A 149 -7.46 13.85 -14.68
N CYS A 150 -6.91 14.55 -13.69
CA CYS A 150 -6.28 15.85 -13.86
C CYS A 150 -4.77 15.67 -14.20
N THR A 151 -4.47 15.33 -15.44
CA THR A 151 -3.11 14.99 -15.90
C THR A 151 -2.13 16.17 -15.91
N ASP A 152 -2.65 17.41 -15.90
CA ASP A 152 -1.84 18.64 -15.94
C ASP A 152 -1.22 19.00 -14.58
N VAL A 153 -1.57 18.28 -13.52
CA VAL A 153 -1.07 18.51 -12.16
C VAL A 153 -0.48 17.23 -11.59
N PRO A 154 0.80 17.22 -11.20
CA PRO A 154 1.44 16.07 -10.60
C PRO A 154 0.67 15.53 -9.39
N GLU A 155 0.68 14.21 -9.20
CA GLU A 155 -0.06 13.56 -8.11
C GLU A 155 0.44 13.98 -6.71
N ASP A 156 1.72 14.29 -6.60
CA ASP A 156 2.40 14.75 -5.37
C ASP A 156 2.41 16.28 -5.19
N SER A 157 1.78 17.03 -6.10
CA SER A 157 1.72 18.49 -6.01
C SER A 157 1.11 18.97 -4.70
N PRO A 158 1.76 19.90 -3.96
CA PRO A 158 1.20 20.51 -2.76
C PRO A 158 -0.14 21.23 -2.98
N ALA A 159 -0.45 21.62 -4.23
CA ALA A 159 -1.71 22.26 -4.57
C ALA A 159 -2.96 21.42 -4.23
N TRP A 160 -2.83 20.08 -4.21
CA TRP A 160 -3.92 19.19 -3.85
C TRP A 160 -4.41 19.36 -2.42
N MET A 161 -3.55 19.82 -1.48
CA MET A 161 -3.97 20.11 -0.12
C MET A 161 -5.02 21.23 -0.04
N TRP A 162 -5.01 22.14 -1.00
CA TRP A 162 -5.96 23.26 -1.11
C TRP A 162 -7.24 22.91 -1.87
N ALA A 163 -7.26 21.80 -2.58
CA ALA A 163 -8.32 21.42 -3.49
C ALA A 163 -9.06 20.13 -3.13
N THR A 164 -8.64 19.43 -2.07
CA THR A 164 -9.24 18.17 -1.62
C THR A 164 -9.71 18.27 -0.17
N SER A 165 -10.57 17.33 0.25
CA SER A 165 -10.99 17.21 1.64
C SER A 165 -10.58 15.88 2.25
N THR A 166 -10.43 15.87 3.56
CA THR A 166 -10.30 14.68 4.40
C THR A 166 -11.61 14.40 5.14
N ARG A 167 -11.69 13.30 5.89
CA ARG A 167 -12.83 13.07 6.79
C ARG A 167 -12.96 14.21 7.79
N ASP A 168 -11.84 14.64 8.33
CA ASP A 168 -11.78 15.55 9.48
C ASP A 168 -12.09 17.01 9.12
N ASN A 169 -11.89 17.42 7.85
CA ASN A 169 -12.13 18.80 7.41
C ASN A 169 -13.34 18.98 6.50
N CYS A 170 -14.15 17.93 6.29
CA CYS A 170 -15.36 17.99 5.48
C CYS A 170 -16.58 18.42 6.31
N LEU A 171 -17.31 19.42 5.85
CA LEU A 171 -18.51 19.95 6.53
C LEU A 171 -19.75 19.04 6.40
N GLY A 172 -19.68 17.92 5.69
CA GLY A 172 -20.81 17.00 5.56
C GLY A 172 -22.05 17.63 4.90
N SER A 173 -23.22 17.45 5.53
CA SER A 173 -24.51 18.01 5.07
C SER A 173 -24.56 19.54 5.08
N GLU A 174 -23.78 20.16 5.97
CA GLU A 174 -23.76 21.62 6.15
C GLU A 174 -22.84 22.32 5.14
N CYS A 175 -22.20 21.57 4.23
CA CYS A 175 -21.34 22.14 3.22
C CYS A 175 -22.14 22.98 2.20
N PRO A 176 -21.76 24.25 1.95
CA PRO A 176 -22.44 25.08 0.94
C PRO A 176 -22.37 24.46 -0.47
N GLN A 177 -21.34 23.68 -0.76
CA GLN A 177 -21.15 22.98 -2.03
C GLN A 177 -21.65 21.53 -2.02
N HIS A 178 -22.55 21.16 -1.06
CA HIS A 178 -23.02 19.78 -0.86
C HIS A 178 -23.66 19.18 -2.13
N LYS A 179 -24.47 19.96 -2.86
CA LYS A 179 -25.19 19.50 -4.06
C LYS A 179 -24.24 19.13 -5.21
N GLU A 180 -23.12 19.85 -5.33
CA GLU A 180 -22.12 19.64 -6.38
C GLU A 180 -20.99 18.71 -5.97
N CYS A 181 -21.02 18.19 -4.75
CA CYS A 181 -19.96 17.38 -4.18
C CYS A 181 -19.68 16.11 -4.98
N PHE A 182 -18.50 15.97 -5.54
CA PHE A 182 -18.06 14.81 -6.32
C PHE A 182 -18.05 13.52 -5.49
N VAL A 183 -17.68 13.60 -4.22
CA VAL A 183 -17.69 12.44 -3.31
C VAL A 183 -19.11 11.91 -3.14
N LEU A 184 -20.09 12.78 -2.98
CA LEU A 184 -21.51 12.38 -2.86
C LEU A 184 -22.04 11.80 -4.17
N LYS A 185 -21.70 12.42 -5.31
CA LYS A 185 -22.04 11.88 -6.64
C LYS A 185 -21.45 10.47 -6.83
N ALA A 186 -20.17 10.26 -6.44
CA ALA A 186 -19.52 8.94 -6.52
C ALA A 186 -20.18 7.92 -5.58
N ARG A 187 -20.50 8.29 -4.33
CA ARG A 187 -21.21 7.42 -3.38
C ARG A 187 -22.60 7.02 -3.88
N LYS A 188 -23.36 7.97 -4.42
CA LYS A 188 -24.67 7.67 -4.99
C LYS A 188 -24.59 6.65 -6.12
N LYS A 189 -23.62 6.81 -7.03
CA LYS A 189 -23.35 5.82 -8.09
C LYS A 189 -22.98 4.45 -7.51
N ALA A 190 -22.17 4.42 -6.44
CA ALA A 190 -21.78 3.16 -5.77
C ALA A 190 -22.97 2.45 -5.10
N LEU A 191 -23.90 3.20 -4.49
CA LEU A 191 -25.12 2.62 -3.88
C LEU A 191 -26.03 1.94 -4.91
N GLU A 192 -26.08 2.46 -6.13
CA GLU A 192 -26.92 1.97 -7.22
C GLU A 192 -26.27 0.83 -8.02
N ALA A 193 -24.94 0.67 -7.93
CA ALA A 193 -24.16 -0.28 -8.74
C ALA A 193 -24.30 -1.74 -8.26
N ASP A 194 -24.18 -2.67 -9.21
CA ASP A 194 -24.09 -4.12 -8.96
C ASP A 194 -22.67 -4.52 -8.52
N LEU A 195 -21.64 -3.87 -9.07
CA LEU A 195 -20.25 -4.06 -8.71
C LEU A 195 -19.60 -2.74 -8.30
N VAL A 196 -19.07 -2.68 -7.08
CA VAL A 196 -18.35 -1.52 -6.56
C VAL A 196 -16.86 -1.84 -6.38
N VAL A 197 -16.01 -1.11 -7.08
CA VAL A 197 -14.56 -1.24 -6.96
C VAL A 197 -14.04 -0.24 -5.93
N VAL A 198 -13.34 -0.75 -4.91
CA VAL A 198 -12.76 0.04 -3.82
C VAL A 198 -11.31 -0.38 -3.56
N ASN A 199 -10.59 0.35 -2.72
CA ASN A 199 -9.33 -0.17 -2.15
C ASN A 199 -9.54 -0.67 -0.71
N HIS A 200 -8.58 -1.44 -0.22
CA HIS A 200 -8.64 -1.99 1.14
C HIS A 200 -8.81 -0.91 2.21
N HIS A 201 -8.15 0.23 2.04
CA HIS A 201 -8.28 1.35 2.97
C HIS A 201 -9.71 1.87 3.07
N LEU A 202 -10.40 2.04 1.94
CA LEU A 202 -11.78 2.50 1.95
C LEU A 202 -12.74 1.45 2.51
N PHE A 203 -12.48 0.16 2.24
CA PHE A 203 -13.22 -0.95 2.81
C PHE A 203 -13.13 -0.93 4.35
N PHE A 204 -11.92 -0.87 4.91
CA PHE A 204 -11.76 -0.81 6.37
C PHE A 204 -12.29 0.49 6.99
N ALA A 205 -12.25 1.60 6.26
CA ALA A 205 -12.89 2.84 6.72
C ALA A 205 -14.41 2.69 6.85
N ASP A 206 -15.05 1.93 5.96
CA ASP A 206 -16.47 1.61 6.07
C ASP A 206 -16.77 0.70 7.27
N VAL A 207 -15.97 -0.35 7.45
CA VAL A 207 -16.06 -1.26 8.61
C VAL A 207 -15.98 -0.47 9.92
N TRP A 208 -14.99 0.39 10.05
CA TRP A 208 -14.78 1.20 11.25
C TRP A 208 -15.96 2.18 11.52
N LEU A 209 -16.48 2.81 10.48
CA LEU A 209 -17.63 3.73 10.61
C LEU A 209 -18.92 3.01 11.04
N LYS A 210 -19.12 1.77 10.58
CA LYS A 210 -20.25 0.93 11.00
C LYS A 210 -20.14 0.53 12.46
N ASP A 211 -18.94 0.18 12.93
CA ASP A 211 -18.71 -0.16 14.33
C ASP A 211 -18.99 1.00 15.28
N GLU A 212 -18.66 2.24 14.88
CA GLU A 212 -18.95 3.44 15.66
C GLU A 212 -20.37 3.96 15.49
N GLY A 213 -21.19 3.33 14.66
CA GLY A 213 -22.55 3.81 14.37
C GLY A 213 -22.59 5.15 13.60
N ALA A 214 -21.47 5.56 13.00
CA ALA A 214 -21.32 6.85 12.32
C ALA A 214 -21.78 6.84 10.86
N GLY A 215 -22.44 5.77 10.40
CA GLY A 215 -23.00 5.62 9.05
C GLY A 215 -22.22 4.67 8.16
N GLU A 216 -22.61 4.59 6.89
CA GLU A 216 -22.03 3.66 5.91
C GLU A 216 -21.40 4.42 4.73
N LEU A 217 -20.24 3.96 4.25
CA LEU A 217 -19.60 4.45 3.03
C LEU A 217 -19.95 3.59 1.83
N LEU A 218 -20.07 2.28 2.06
CA LEU A 218 -20.29 1.26 1.03
C LEU A 218 -21.71 0.70 1.11
N PRO A 219 -22.30 0.31 -0.04
CA PRO A 219 -23.61 -0.32 -0.05
C PRO A 219 -23.62 -1.67 0.65
N ALA A 220 -24.79 -2.08 1.11
CA ALA A 220 -25.01 -3.47 1.45
C ALA A 220 -24.72 -4.36 0.22
N CYS A 221 -24.04 -5.48 0.42
CA CYS A 221 -23.63 -6.37 -0.66
C CYS A 221 -23.83 -7.84 -0.27
N ASN A 222 -23.81 -8.72 -1.26
CA ASN A 222 -23.94 -10.16 -1.10
C ASN A 222 -22.58 -10.87 -1.03
N ALA A 223 -21.56 -10.21 -1.54
CA ALA A 223 -20.20 -10.74 -1.53
C ALA A 223 -19.14 -9.65 -1.46
N VAL A 224 -18.01 -9.98 -0.85
CA VAL A 224 -16.79 -9.16 -0.84
C VAL A 224 -15.63 -9.98 -1.38
N ILE A 225 -14.93 -9.43 -2.36
CA ILE A 225 -13.74 -10.05 -2.92
C ILE A 225 -12.54 -9.13 -2.69
N PHE A 226 -11.51 -9.68 -2.07
CA PHE A 226 -10.24 -9.00 -1.85
C PHE A 226 -9.21 -9.50 -2.85
N ASP A 227 -8.77 -8.61 -3.75
CA ASP A 227 -7.60 -8.85 -4.59
C ASP A 227 -6.35 -8.26 -3.91
N GLU A 228 -5.21 -8.92 -4.07
CA GLU A 228 -3.97 -8.65 -3.32
C GLU A 228 -4.18 -8.73 -1.79
N ALA A 229 -4.93 -9.74 -1.37
CA ALA A 229 -5.37 -9.95 0.01
C ALA A 229 -4.23 -10.11 1.03
N HIS A 230 -2.98 -10.36 0.58
CA HIS A 230 -1.79 -10.36 1.43
C HIS A 230 -1.55 -9.02 2.15
N GLN A 231 -2.13 -7.91 1.66
CA GLN A 231 -2.01 -6.57 2.27
C GLN A 231 -3.03 -6.33 3.39
N LEU A 232 -4.06 -7.17 3.52
CA LEU A 232 -5.14 -6.96 4.48
C LEU A 232 -4.67 -6.92 5.93
N PRO A 233 -3.77 -7.80 6.43
CA PRO A 233 -3.34 -7.77 7.81
C PRO A 233 -2.70 -6.44 8.21
N GLN A 234 -1.86 -5.89 7.33
CA GLN A 234 -1.21 -4.60 7.56
C GLN A 234 -2.22 -3.45 7.49
N THR A 235 -3.11 -3.47 6.51
CA THR A 235 -4.14 -2.43 6.35
C THR A 235 -5.11 -2.44 7.52
N ALA A 236 -5.55 -3.61 7.98
CA ALA A 236 -6.39 -3.75 9.17
C ALA A 236 -5.70 -3.16 10.42
N SER A 237 -4.43 -3.47 10.63
CA SER A 237 -3.66 -2.94 11.75
C SER A 237 -3.56 -1.41 11.75
N LEU A 238 -3.52 -0.78 10.57
CA LEU A 238 -3.55 0.68 10.43
C LEU A 238 -4.93 1.27 10.76
N PHE A 239 -6.01 0.60 10.37
CA PHE A 239 -7.38 1.10 10.57
C PHE A 239 -7.90 0.89 11.98
N PHE A 240 -7.64 -0.25 12.57
CA PHE A 240 -7.99 -0.52 13.98
C PHE A 240 -7.00 0.11 14.96
N GLY A 241 -5.93 0.72 14.47
CA GLY A 241 -4.97 1.49 15.25
C GLY A 241 -5.27 2.99 15.26
N GLU A 242 -4.75 3.68 16.27
CA GLU A 242 -4.79 5.13 16.33
C GLU A 242 -3.46 5.73 15.88
N THR A 243 -3.54 6.83 15.14
CA THR A 243 -2.36 7.59 14.74
C THR A 243 -2.63 9.09 14.83
N VAL A 244 -1.74 9.82 15.51
CA VAL A 244 -1.69 11.28 15.46
C VAL A 244 -0.35 11.70 14.90
N THR A 245 -0.34 12.70 14.03
CA THR A 245 0.90 13.20 13.45
C THR A 245 1.08 14.68 13.75
N THR A 246 2.31 15.13 13.96
CA THR A 246 2.59 16.57 14.07
C THR A 246 2.21 17.31 12.79
N GLY A 247 2.17 16.62 11.65
CA GLY A 247 1.69 17.17 10.37
C GLY A 247 0.19 17.52 10.40
N VAL A 248 -0.64 16.61 10.93
CA VAL A 248 -2.10 16.87 11.09
C VAL A 248 -2.35 18.06 12.02
N LEU A 249 -1.53 18.25 13.09
CA LEU A 249 -1.64 19.41 13.95
C LEU A 249 -1.26 20.71 13.22
N VAL A 250 -0.23 20.68 12.39
CA VAL A 250 0.15 21.82 11.54
C VAL A 250 -0.97 22.17 10.54
N ASP A 251 -1.61 21.17 9.95
CA ASP A 251 -2.76 21.36 9.05
C ASP A 251 -3.96 21.95 9.81
N LEU A 252 -4.25 21.45 11.01
CA LEU A 252 -5.25 22.04 11.91
C LEU A 252 -4.98 23.52 12.18
N CYS A 253 -3.74 23.87 12.51
CA CYS A 253 -3.33 25.27 12.76
C CYS A 253 -3.54 26.16 11.53
N ARG A 254 -3.26 25.64 10.33
CA ARG A 254 -3.51 26.36 9.08
C ARG A 254 -5.00 26.60 8.88
N ASP A 255 -5.83 25.56 9.06
CA ASP A 255 -7.28 25.64 8.89
C ASP A 255 -7.92 26.60 9.92
N VAL A 256 -7.44 26.57 11.18
CA VAL A 256 -7.88 27.53 12.23
C VAL A 256 -7.57 28.97 11.82
N ARG A 257 -6.36 29.26 11.34
CA ARG A 257 -6.00 30.62 10.89
C ARG A 257 -6.84 31.08 9.69
N ALA A 258 -7.13 30.19 8.76
CA ALA A 258 -7.98 30.52 7.63
C ALA A 258 -9.42 30.81 8.06
N GLU A 259 -9.99 29.94 8.91
CA GLU A 259 -11.37 30.09 9.36
C GLU A 259 -11.56 31.27 10.30
N SER A 260 -10.61 31.50 11.22
CA SER A 260 -10.70 32.63 12.15
C SER A 260 -10.78 33.99 11.45
N SER A 261 -10.09 34.15 10.31
CA SER A 261 -10.16 35.38 9.52
C SER A 261 -11.53 35.62 8.86
N ILE A 262 -12.35 34.58 8.71
CA ILE A 262 -13.68 34.63 8.08
C ILE A 262 -14.77 34.72 9.15
N SER A 263 -14.75 33.78 10.11
CA SER A 263 -15.85 33.56 11.05
C SER A 263 -15.64 34.21 12.42
N ALA A 264 -14.41 34.58 12.76
CA ALA A 264 -14.06 35.24 14.03
C ALA A 264 -12.95 36.28 13.86
N PRO A 265 -13.08 37.27 12.95
CA PRO A 265 -12.03 38.25 12.67
C PRO A 265 -11.72 39.17 13.86
N ASP A 266 -12.66 39.30 14.79
CA ASP A 266 -12.57 40.05 16.02
C ASP A 266 -11.79 39.32 17.14
N PHE A 267 -11.58 37.99 17.00
CA PHE A 267 -10.98 37.14 18.03
C PHE A 267 -9.55 36.75 17.65
N VAL A 268 -8.60 37.65 17.90
CA VAL A 268 -7.18 37.56 17.48
C VAL A 268 -6.40 36.45 18.20
N GLU A 269 -6.93 35.90 19.29
CA GLU A 269 -6.25 34.87 20.09
C GLU A 269 -6.19 33.50 19.35
N LEU A 270 -7.17 33.19 18.51
CA LEU A 270 -7.18 31.94 17.73
C LEU A 270 -5.97 31.81 16.80
N PRO A 271 -5.69 32.75 15.88
CA PRO A 271 -4.52 32.65 15.01
C PRO A 271 -3.19 32.67 15.76
N VAL A 272 -3.11 33.34 16.92
CA VAL A 272 -1.92 33.34 17.76
C VAL A 272 -1.73 31.95 18.39
N ALA A 273 -2.76 31.39 19.03
CA ALA A 273 -2.67 30.05 19.62
C ALA A 273 -2.36 28.97 18.59
N ALA A 274 -2.93 29.07 17.38
CA ALA A 274 -2.59 28.19 16.27
C ALA A 274 -1.10 28.31 15.87
N GLY A 275 -0.52 29.51 15.87
CA GLY A 275 0.90 29.74 15.62
C GLY A 275 1.80 29.13 16.71
N ASP A 276 1.39 29.26 17.97
CA ASP A 276 2.08 28.67 19.13
C ASP A 276 2.11 27.13 19.00
N LEU A 277 0.96 26.51 18.68
CA LEU A 277 0.86 25.05 18.49
C LEU A 277 1.69 24.58 17.31
N GLU A 278 1.65 25.27 16.17
CA GLU A 278 2.47 24.92 15.00
C GLU A 278 3.96 24.92 15.34
N THR A 279 4.42 25.92 16.09
CA THR A 279 5.81 26.02 16.54
C THR A 279 6.17 24.86 17.47
N ALA A 280 5.30 24.54 18.43
CA ALA A 280 5.49 23.42 19.36
C ALA A 280 5.53 22.06 18.62
N ALA A 281 4.63 21.84 17.67
CA ALA A 281 4.60 20.60 16.86
C ALA A 281 5.88 20.41 16.04
N ARG A 282 6.42 21.47 15.45
CA ARG A 282 7.71 21.45 14.74
C ARG A 282 8.89 21.20 15.70
N GLN A 283 8.83 21.75 16.92
CA GLN A 283 9.87 21.55 17.93
C GLN A 283 10.00 20.09 18.34
N VAL A 284 8.89 19.34 18.47
CA VAL A 284 8.93 17.89 18.76
C VAL A 284 9.79 17.14 17.73
N ARG A 285 9.65 17.47 16.43
CA ARG A 285 10.46 16.83 15.38
C ARG A 285 11.95 17.17 15.53
N LEU A 286 12.28 18.39 15.91
CA LEU A 286 13.67 18.85 16.03
C LEU A 286 14.43 18.15 17.17
N THR A 287 13.75 17.73 18.25
CA THR A 287 14.39 17.01 19.37
C THR A 287 14.96 15.64 18.95
N LEU A 288 14.49 15.06 17.84
CA LEU A 288 14.91 13.74 17.35
C LEU A 288 16.13 13.80 16.42
N GLY A 289 16.57 14.99 16.02
CA GLY A 289 17.67 15.17 15.09
C GLY A 289 17.32 14.70 13.66
N PRO A 290 18.29 14.55 12.74
CA PRO A 290 18.04 14.21 11.35
C PRO A 290 17.69 12.73 11.11
N ALA A 291 17.90 11.86 12.10
CA ALA A 291 17.69 10.43 11.96
C ALA A 291 16.21 10.08 11.81
N LEU A 292 15.90 9.23 10.84
CA LEU A 292 14.63 8.54 10.77
C LEU A 292 14.66 7.41 11.81
N ALA A 293 13.63 7.31 12.64
CA ALA A 293 13.60 6.33 13.72
C ALA A 293 12.19 5.81 13.97
N ARG A 294 12.09 4.52 14.28
CA ARG A 294 10.91 3.89 14.87
C ARG A 294 11.27 3.44 16.27
N LEU A 295 10.52 3.89 17.26
CA LEU A 295 10.81 3.61 18.66
C LEU A 295 9.55 3.27 19.44
N PRO A 296 9.61 2.29 20.37
CA PRO A 296 8.56 2.12 21.37
C PRO A 296 8.37 3.44 22.15
N ALA A 297 7.12 3.74 22.55
CA ALA A 297 6.79 4.97 23.26
C ALA A 297 7.68 5.19 24.50
N ALA A 298 7.89 4.15 25.31
CA ALA A 298 8.75 4.22 26.50
C ALA A 298 10.16 4.72 26.16
N LYS A 299 10.82 4.13 25.14
CA LYS A 299 12.16 4.54 24.70
C LYS A 299 12.19 5.92 24.07
N ALA A 300 11.12 6.34 23.43
CA ALA A 300 11.02 7.68 22.86
C ALA A 300 10.95 8.74 23.97
N LEU A 301 10.15 8.48 25.01
CA LEU A 301 9.97 9.37 26.16
C LEU A 301 11.22 9.49 27.05
N GLU A 302 12.14 8.52 26.99
CA GLU A 302 13.45 8.58 27.68
C GLU A 302 14.47 9.47 26.98
N ARG A 303 14.20 9.89 25.71
CA ARG A 303 15.12 10.78 24.98
C ARG A 303 15.08 12.19 25.56
N SER A 304 16.28 12.75 25.74
CA SER A 304 16.44 14.11 26.27
C SER A 304 15.67 15.14 25.43
N GLY A 305 14.84 15.94 26.10
CA GLY A 305 14.06 17.00 25.50
C GLY A 305 12.83 16.57 24.70
N PHE A 306 12.65 15.28 24.42
CA PHE A 306 11.51 14.80 23.62
C PHE A 306 10.21 14.85 24.44
N LYS A 307 10.24 14.29 25.66
CA LYS A 307 9.07 14.31 26.55
C LYS A 307 8.61 15.74 26.84
N GLU A 308 9.52 16.61 27.19
CA GLU A 308 9.25 18.01 27.47
C GLU A 308 8.65 18.75 26.27
N ALA A 309 9.13 18.45 25.06
CA ALA A 309 8.59 19.03 23.84
C ALA A 309 7.17 18.52 23.54
N VAL A 310 6.89 17.22 23.76
CA VAL A 310 5.55 16.65 23.61
C VAL A 310 4.60 17.22 24.65
N ASP A 311 4.98 17.29 25.92
CA ASP A 311 4.18 17.88 27.00
C ASP A 311 3.84 19.34 26.69
N PHE A 312 4.83 20.11 26.21
CA PHE A 312 4.62 21.50 25.80
C PHE A 312 3.63 21.59 24.60
N MET A 313 3.76 20.74 23.61
CA MET A 313 2.86 20.69 22.46
C MET A 313 1.40 20.40 22.91
N ILE A 314 1.20 19.46 23.83
CA ILE A 314 -0.12 19.14 24.38
C ILE A 314 -0.71 20.32 25.15
N GLN A 315 0.08 21.06 25.94
CA GLN A 315 -0.38 22.27 26.59
C GLN A 315 -0.86 23.34 25.58
N ARG A 316 -0.15 23.49 24.45
CA ARG A 316 -0.58 24.41 23.37
C ARG A 316 -1.84 23.93 22.67
N LEU A 317 -1.97 22.61 22.47
CA LEU A 317 -3.18 22.00 21.91
C LEU A 317 -4.39 22.21 22.81
N ALA A 318 -4.25 21.97 24.12
CA ALA A 318 -5.32 22.22 25.10
C ALA A 318 -5.74 23.71 25.17
N LYS A 319 -4.77 24.63 25.04
CA LYS A 319 -5.07 26.06 24.95
C LYS A 319 -5.89 26.38 23.70
N LEU A 320 -5.50 25.85 22.55
CA LEU A 320 -6.22 26.04 21.29
C LEU A 320 -7.63 25.44 21.37
N ASP A 321 -7.78 24.24 21.96
CA ASP A 321 -9.06 23.56 22.17
C ASP A 321 -10.04 24.44 22.95
N ALA A 322 -9.63 24.99 24.11
CA ALA A 322 -10.45 25.88 24.91
C ALA A 322 -10.87 27.16 24.18
N LEU A 323 -9.98 27.75 23.36
CA LEU A 323 -10.29 28.92 22.56
C LEU A 323 -11.28 28.59 21.43
N LEU A 324 -11.11 27.44 20.76
CA LEU A 324 -12.04 26.96 19.73
C LEU A 324 -13.41 26.66 20.31
N GLU A 325 -13.50 26.03 21.50
CA GLU A 325 -14.74 25.78 22.21
C GLU A 325 -15.53 27.06 22.43
N SER A 326 -14.85 28.13 22.88
CA SER A 326 -15.49 29.43 23.13
C SER A 326 -16.03 30.12 21.87
N GLN A 327 -15.59 29.71 20.68
CA GLN A 327 -15.98 30.31 19.41
C GLN A 327 -16.80 29.34 18.53
N ALA A 328 -17.03 28.11 18.96
CA ALA A 328 -17.62 27.03 18.15
C ALA A 328 -19.02 27.37 17.63
N GLU A 329 -19.83 28.07 18.42
CA GLU A 329 -21.19 28.46 18.04
C GLU A 329 -21.27 29.50 16.90
N ARG A 330 -20.17 30.19 16.57
CA ARG A 330 -20.15 31.22 15.52
C ARG A 330 -20.27 30.64 14.11
N ALA A 331 -19.74 29.45 13.88
CA ALA A 331 -19.79 28.79 12.58
C ALA A 331 -19.55 27.29 12.70
N GLU A 332 -20.24 26.49 11.88
CA GLU A 332 -20.04 25.03 11.78
C GLU A 332 -18.58 24.64 11.52
N ALA A 333 -17.85 25.46 10.74
CA ALA A 333 -16.44 25.23 10.47
C ALA A 333 -15.58 25.37 11.74
N LEU A 334 -15.89 26.32 12.65
CA LEU A 334 -15.19 26.46 13.93
C LEU A 334 -15.53 25.31 14.89
N GLN A 335 -16.77 24.85 14.91
CA GLN A 335 -17.17 23.67 15.66
C GLN A 335 -16.40 22.43 15.21
N ARG A 336 -16.29 22.20 13.90
CA ARG A 336 -15.50 21.10 13.34
C ARG A 336 -14.01 21.19 13.69
N LEU A 337 -13.45 22.38 13.73
CA LEU A 337 -12.07 22.59 14.16
C LEU A 337 -11.88 22.28 15.65
N HIS A 338 -12.85 22.62 16.50
CA HIS A 338 -12.86 22.24 17.91
C HIS A 338 -12.91 20.72 18.08
N GLU A 339 -13.84 20.02 17.38
CA GLU A 339 -13.94 18.55 17.41
C GLU A 339 -12.62 17.89 17.01
N ARG A 340 -11.97 18.35 15.93
CA ARG A 340 -10.66 17.85 15.48
C ARG A 340 -9.55 18.11 16.50
N CYS A 341 -9.56 19.28 17.14
CA CYS A 341 -8.59 19.63 18.17
C CYS A 341 -8.72 18.71 19.38
N ARG A 342 -9.95 18.50 19.85
CA ARG A 342 -10.28 17.61 20.95
C ARG A 342 -9.90 16.17 20.67
N GLU A 343 -10.25 15.63 19.50
CA GLU A 343 -9.90 14.27 19.09
C GLU A 343 -8.38 14.04 19.04
N ALA A 344 -7.62 15.01 18.54
CA ALA A 344 -6.16 14.94 18.52
C ALA A 344 -5.57 14.96 19.95
N ALA A 345 -6.12 15.79 20.85
CA ALA A 345 -5.71 15.85 22.24
C ALA A 345 -5.96 14.52 22.95
N ASP A 346 -7.16 13.96 22.85
CA ASP A 346 -7.56 12.69 23.47
C ASP A 346 -6.66 11.52 23.02
N ARG A 347 -6.32 11.45 21.72
CA ARG A 347 -5.42 10.42 21.18
C ARG A 347 -4.00 10.57 21.69
N LEU A 348 -3.46 11.80 21.80
CA LEU A 348 -2.14 12.04 22.34
C LEU A 348 -2.08 11.73 23.83
N GLU A 349 -3.11 12.05 24.60
CA GLU A 349 -3.21 11.72 26.03
C GLU A 349 -3.24 10.20 26.22
N ARG A 350 -4.02 9.46 25.42
CA ARG A 350 -3.99 7.98 25.43
C ARG A 350 -2.62 7.43 25.07
N TRP A 351 -1.94 8.05 24.09
CA TRP A 351 -0.58 7.63 23.72
C TRP A 351 0.43 7.84 24.85
N LEU A 352 0.31 8.90 25.65
CA LEU A 352 1.16 9.19 26.80
C LEU A 352 0.77 8.42 28.06
N SER A 353 -0.46 7.94 28.17
CA SER A 353 -0.97 7.29 29.38
C SER A 353 -0.03 6.18 29.86
N PRO A 354 0.26 6.06 31.15
CA PRO A 354 1.02 4.93 31.69
C PRO A 354 0.26 3.60 31.57
N MET A 355 -1.08 3.65 31.45
CA MET A 355 -1.93 2.47 31.26
C MET A 355 -1.99 2.14 29.76
N VAL A 356 -1.56 0.92 29.41
CA VAL A 356 -1.63 0.40 28.05
C VAL A 356 -2.75 -0.62 28.00
N GLU A 357 -3.66 -0.47 27.04
CA GLU A 357 -4.65 -1.52 26.76
C GLU A 357 -3.94 -2.84 26.40
N ALA A 358 -4.40 -3.94 26.98
CA ALA A 358 -3.84 -5.24 26.67
C ALA A 358 -3.96 -5.53 25.17
N GLY A 359 -2.84 -5.88 24.54
CA GLY A 359 -2.80 -6.16 23.11
C GLY A 359 -2.57 -4.92 22.21
N THR A 360 -2.32 -3.74 22.78
CA THR A 360 -1.96 -2.53 22.00
C THR A 360 -0.49 -2.16 22.19
N VAL A 361 0.18 -1.79 21.11
CA VAL A 361 1.58 -1.34 21.08
C VAL A 361 1.63 0.14 20.77
N ARG A 362 2.20 0.92 21.69
CA ARG A 362 2.45 2.35 21.46
C ARG A 362 3.88 2.58 21.01
N TRP A 363 4.01 3.26 19.91
CA TRP A 363 5.31 3.56 19.30
C TRP A 363 5.26 4.86 18.51
N MET A 364 6.42 5.37 18.14
CA MET A 364 6.53 6.58 17.34
C MET A 364 7.39 6.32 16.10
N GLU A 365 7.11 7.08 15.05
CA GLU A 365 7.93 7.15 13.85
C GLU A 365 8.34 8.58 13.56
N ALA A 366 9.64 8.80 13.37
CA ALA A 366 10.18 10.07 12.90
C ALA A 366 10.43 10.02 11.40
N THR A 367 9.74 10.85 10.66
CA THR A 367 9.99 11.09 9.23
C THR A 367 10.88 12.32 9.04
N ALA A 368 11.20 12.71 7.80
CA ALA A 368 11.96 13.92 7.52
C ALA A 368 11.28 15.19 8.09
N HIS A 369 9.95 15.23 8.10
CA HIS A 369 9.17 16.45 8.37
C HIS A 369 8.22 16.36 9.56
N ALA A 370 7.90 15.16 10.02
CA ALA A 370 6.88 14.94 11.06
C ALA A 370 7.26 13.83 12.03
N VAL A 371 6.59 13.82 13.18
CA VAL A 371 6.56 12.71 14.13
C VAL A 371 5.14 12.13 14.11
N LEU A 372 5.06 10.82 14.03
CA LEU A 372 3.83 10.06 14.07
C LEU A 372 3.77 9.29 15.39
N PHE A 373 2.67 9.40 16.10
CA PHE A 373 2.37 8.72 17.35
C PHE A 373 1.35 7.62 17.04
N HIS A 374 1.74 6.38 17.22
CA HIS A 374 0.93 5.21 16.88
C HIS A 374 0.53 4.42 18.12
N ALA A 375 -0.72 3.98 18.14
CA ALA A 375 -1.21 2.92 19.03
C ALA A 375 -1.78 1.81 18.13
N THR A 376 -1.06 0.69 18.02
CA THR A 376 -1.34 -0.38 17.05
C THR A 376 -1.83 -1.63 17.79
N PRO A 377 -3.04 -2.15 17.50
CA PRO A 377 -3.51 -3.40 18.07
C PRO A 377 -2.74 -4.58 17.48
N LEU A 378 -2.35 -5.53 18.33
CA LEU A 378 -1.74 -6.80 17.91
C LEU A 378 -2.76 -7.80 17.37
N ASN A 379 -4.03 -7.62 17.71
CA ASN A 379 -5.15 -8.51 17.39
C ASN A 379 -6.08 -7.92 16.31
N ALA A 380 -5.55 -7.11 15.39
CA ALA A 380 -6.33 -6.52 14.30
C ALA A 380 -7.10 -7.58 13.48
N GLY A 381 -6.54 -8.79 13.32
CA GLY A 381 -7.22 -9.90 12.68
C GLY A 381 -8.48 -10.36 13.44
N GLU A 382 -8.44 -10.43 14.77
CA GLU A 382 -9.61 -10.77 15.59
C GLU A 382 -10.71 -9.71 15.47
N LEU A 383 -10.33 -8.43 15.41
CA LEU A 383 -11.28 -7.35 15.19
C LEU A 383 -11.93 -7.45 13.80
N PHE A 384 -11.15 -7.78 12.79
CA PHE A 384 -11.66 -8.02 11.44
C PHE A 384 -12.54 -9.28 11.36
N ALA A 385 -12.16 -10.37 12.04
CA ALA A 385 -12.92 -11.62 12.07
C ALA A 385 -14.33 -11.43 12.63
N ARG A 386 -14.51 -10.62 13.68
CA ARG A 386 -15.83 -10.30 14.23
C ARG A 386 -16.76 -9.69 13.19
N GLN A 387 -16.23 -8.92 12.26
CA GLN A 387 -17.01 -8.34 11.17
C GLN A 387 -17.44 -9.36 10.11
N ILE A 388 -16.75 -10.50 10.05
CA ILE A 388 -17.01 -11.57 9.07
C ILE A 388 -17.88 -12.67 9.69
N GLU A 389 -17.76 -12.93 11.01
CA GLU A 389 -18.39 -14.08 11.67
C GLU A 389 -19.92 -14.07 11.59
N ASP A 390 -20.53 -12.94 11.84
CA ASP A 390 -21.99 -12.76 11.85
C ASP A 390 -22.57 -12.32 10.50
N ASP A 391 -21.75 -12.24 9.47
CA ASP A 391 -22.13 -11.69 8.18
C ASP A 391 -22.46 -12.81 7.18
N PRO A 392 -23.69 -12.87 6.67
CA PRO A 392 -24.14 -13.93 5.74
C PRO A 392 -23.66 -13.75 4.30
N ARG A 393 -22.63 -12.91 4.07
CA ARG A 393 -22.04 -12.68 2.73
C ARG A 393 -21.02 -13.73 2.36
N ALA A 394 -20.74 -13.83 1.06
CA ALA A 394 -19.57 -14.55 0.59
C ALA A 394 -18.29 -13.70 0.79
N TRP A 395 -17.21 -14.35 1.22
CA TRP A 395 -15.92 -13.70 1.45
C TRP A 395 -14.82 -14.42 0.68
N VAL A 396 -14.24 -13.76 -0.30
CA VAL A 396 -13.17 -14.33 -1.14
C VAL A 396 -11.90 -13.51 -0.99
N PHE A 397 -10.82 -14.18 -0.61
CA PHE A 397 -9.50 -13.59 -0.45
C PHE A 397 -8.57 -14.17 -1.51
N THR A 398 -8.05 -13.33 -2.40
CA THR A 398 -7.19 -13.78 -3.49
C THR A 398 -5.89 -13.00 -3.55
N SER A 399 -4.78 -13.69 -3.76
CA SER A 399 -3.47 -13.11 -3.99
C SER A 399 -2.55 -14.09 -4.73
N ALA A 400 -1.43 -13.59 -5.22
CA ALA A 400 -0.36 -14.44 -5.75
C ALA A 400 0.46 -15.13 -4.64
N THR A 401 0.36 -14.64 -3.40
CA THR A 401 1.22 -15.06 -2.29
C THR A 401 0.46 -14.96 -0.96
N LEU A 402 -0.07 -16.06 -0.45
CA LEU A 402 -0.77 -16.17 0.85
C LEU A 402 -0.28 -17.35 1.67
N SER A 403 0.30 -18.34 1.01
CA SER A 403 0.68 -19.59 1.64
C SER A 403 2.20 -19.80 1.67
N VAL A 404 2.64 -20.62 2.59
CA VAL A 404 4.00 -21.17 2.61
C VAL A 404 3.90 -22.65 2.27
N ARG A 405 4.21 -23.03 1.02
CA ARG A 405 4.09 -24.41 0.52
C ARG A 405 2.66 -24.98 0.62
N GLY A 406 1.66 -24.16 0.35
CA GLY A 406 0.25 -24.53 0.44
C GLY A 406 -0.36 -24.48 1.84
N ASP A 407 0.43 -24.13 2.86
CA ASP A 407 -0.06 -23.90 4.21
C ASP A 407 -0.49 -22.45 4.40
N PHE A 408 -1.77 -22.21 4.66
CA PHE A 408 -2.39 -20.90 4.86
C PHE A 408 -2.49 -20.51 6.34
N SER A 409 -2.08 -21.36 7.27
CA SER A 409 -2.30 -21.18 8.71
C SER A 409 -1.80 -19.82 9.22
N HIS A 410 -0.65 -19.36 8.72
CA HIS A 410 -0.10 -18.05 9.04
C HIS A 410 -1.05 -16.91 8.61
N TYR A 411 -1.49 -16.92 7.35
CA TYR A 411 -2.37 -15.87 6.81
C TYR A 411 -3.74 -15.88 7.50
N LEU A 412 -4.33 -17.06 7.68
CA LEU A 412 -5.62 -17.22 8.38
C LEU A 412 -5.54 -16.68 9.80
N ALA A 413 -4.45 -16.97 10.53
CA ALA A 413 -4.23 -16.43 11.86
C ALA A 413 -4.09 -14.89 11.86
N GLU A 414 -3.43 -14.31 10.86
CA GLU A 414 -3.25 -12.85 10.77
C GLU A 414 -4.54 -12.08 10.48
N ILE A 415 -5.47 -12.68 9.71
CA ILE A 415 -6.79 -12.08 9.43
C ILE A 415 -7.89 -12.58 10.37
N GLY A 416 -7.55 -13.46 11.34
CA GLY A 416 -8.46 -13.96 12.35
C GLY A 416 -9.49 -14.98 11.86
N LEU A 417 -9.35 -15.54 10.64
CA LEU A 417 -10.25 -16.55 10.12
C LEU A 417 -9.90 -17.94 10.71
N THR A 418 -10.88 -18.57 11.37
CA THR A 418 -10.74 -19.91 11.91
C THR A 418 -11.12 -21.00 10.91
N GLU A 419 -12.11 -20.71 10.06
CA GLU A 419 -12.65 -21.63 9.07
C GLU A 419 -12.78 -20.94 7.70
N ALA A 420 -12.04 -21.44 6.72
CA ALA A 420 -12.15 -21.04 5.33
C ALA A 420 -11.73 -22.19 4.41
N ARG A 421 -12.42 -22.35 3.28
CA ARG A 421 -11.93 -23.20 2.19
C ARG A 421 -10.67 -22.56 1.61
N THR A 422 -9.64 -23.35 1.36
CA THR A 422 -8.39 -22.87 0.78
C THR A 422 -8.13 -23.53 -0.56
N GLY A 423 -7.50 -22.79 -1.49
CA GLY A 423 -7.10 -23.31 -2.80
C GLY A 423 -5.77 -22.73 -3.28
N VAL A 424 -4.94 -23.57 -3.89
CA VAL A 424 -3.67 -23.16 -4.50
C VAL A 424 -3.69 -23.57 -5.97
N TRP A 425 -3.41 -22.62 -6.85
CA TRP A 425 -3.21 -22.82 -8.28
C TRP A 425 -1.84 -22.32 -8.69
N ASP A 426 -0.98 -23.26 -9.07
CA ASP A 426 0.39 -22.94 -9.46
C ASP A 426 0.43 -22.11 -10.75
N SER A 427 1.50 -21.36 -10.90
CA SER A 427 1.78 -20.62 -12.14
C SER A 427 1.89 -21.55 -13.34
N PRO A 428 1.32 -21.21 -14.51
CA PRO A 428 1.44 -21.99 -15.73
C PRO A 428 2.81 -21.86 -16.41
N PHE A 429 3.71 -21.05 -15.88
CA PHE A 429 5.02 -20.78 -16.50
C PHE A 429 6.02 -21.90 -16.28
N ASP A 430 6.85 -22.17 -17.30
CA ASP A 430 7.95 -23.13 -17.24
C ASP A 430 9.19 -22.52 -16.58
N TYR A 431 9.09 -22.32 -15.26
CA TYR A 431 10.18 -21.74 -14.48
C TYR A 431 11.51 -22.50 -14.60
N ALA A 432 11.47 -23.82 -14.86
CA ALA A 432 12.68 -24.62 -14.98
C ALA A 432 13.54 -24.19 -16.19
N ASN A 433 12.89 -23.73 -17.27
CA ASN A 433 13.57 -23.26 -18.47
C ASN A 433 13.63 -21.73 -18.58
N GLN A 434 12.66 -21.02 -17.99
CA GLN A 434 12.56 -19.56 -18.07
C GLN A 434 13.38 -18.84 -17.02
N ALA A 435 13.67 -19.46 -15.87
CA ALA A 435 14.29 -18.75 -14.75
C ALA A 435 15.45 -19.52 -14.10
N LEU A 436 16.48 -18.78 -13.70
CA LEU A 436 17.59 -19.29 -12.91
C LEU A 436 17.61 -18.59 -11.54
N LEU A 437 17.54 -19.36 -10.45
CA LEU A 437 17.85 -18.88 -9.11
C LEU A 437 19.38 -18.97 -8.89
N TYR A 438 20.04 -17.83 -8.83
CA TYR A 438 21.46 -17.72 -8.57
C TYR A 438 21.72 -17.22 -7.14
N VAL A 439 22.49 -17.98 -6.37
CA VAL A 439 22.94 -17.61 -5.02
C VAL A 439 24.48 -17.59 -5.01
N PRO A 440 25.11 -16.40 -4.99
CA PRO A 440 26.57 -16.29 -5.09
C PRO A 440 27.28 -16.99 -3.93
N GLU A 441 28.45 -17.59 -4.23
CA GLU A 441 29.34 -18.15 -3.23
C GLU A 441 30.18 -17.05 -2.57
N GLY A 442 30.60 -17.28 -1.33
CA GLY A 442 31.54 -16.40 -0.64
C GLY A 442 30.98 -15.08 -0.16
N MET A 443 29.65 -14.93 -0.14
CA MET A 443 29.01 -13.73 0.41
C MET A 443 29.25 -13.64 1.93
N PRO A 444 29.59 -12.44 2.45
CA PRO A 444 29.76 -12.24 3.89
C PRO A 444 28.42 -12.31 4.64
N ASP A 445 28.48 -12.28 5.98
CA ASP A 445 27.25 -12.17 6.79
C ASP A 445 26.51 -10.88 6.45
N PRO A 446 25.17 -10.93 6.27
CA PRO A 446 24.38 -9.74 5.92
C PRO A 446 24.51 -8.56 6.89
N ASN A 447 24.89 -8.80 8.16
CA ASN A 447 25.08 -7.75 9.15
C ASN A 447 26.51 -7.20 9.21
N SER A 448 27.44 -7.79 8.42
CA SER A 448 28.85 -7.34 8.42
C SER A 448 29.02 -5.98 7.72
N PRO A 449 30.00 -5.17 8.15
CA PRO A 449 30.44 -4.00 7.40
C PRO A 449 30.86 -4.38 5.97
N GLY A 450 30.55 -3.52 4.99
CA GLY A 450 30.90 -3.78 3.59
C GLY A 450 30.00 -4.79 2.86
N TYR A 451 28.93 -5.28 3.50
CA TYR A 451 28.01 -6.23 2.86
C TYR A 451 27.39 -5.67 1.56
N THR A 452 26.98 -4.40 1.56
CA THR A 452 26.40 -3.76 0.35
C THR A 452 27.44 -3.70 -0.79
N GLU A 453 28.71 -3.45 -0.47
CA GLU A 453 29.80 -3.48 -1.47
C GLU A 453 29.98 -4.90 -2.05
N ALA A 454 29.93 -5.93 -1.20
CA ALA A 454 29.98 -7.33 -1.65
C ALA A 454 28.79 -7.69 -2.55
N VAL A 455 27.58 -7.21 -2.22
CA VAL A 455 26.38 -7.37 -3.07
C VAL A 455 26.61 -6.75 -4.45
N VAL A 456 27.05 -5.50 -4.50
CA VAL A 456 27.34 -4.82 -5.77
C VAL A 456 28.47 -5.52 -6.55
N GLN A 457 29.50 -5.99 -5.86
CA GLN A 457 30.59 -6.75 -6.48
C GLN A 457 30.11 -8.05 -7.12
N ALA A 458 29.26 -8.80 -6.42
CA ALA A 458 28.72 -10.06 -6.93
C ALA A 458 27.70 -9.84 -8.05
N ALA A 459 26.89 -8.76 -7.97
CA ALA A 459 25.88 -8.44 -8.97
C ALA A 459 26.46 -7.84 -10.26
N TRP A 460 27.61 -7.17 -10.20
CA TRP A 460 28.17 -6.43 -11.33
C TRP A 460 28.34 -7.26 -12.61
N PRO A 461 29.00 -8.45 -12.61
CA PRO A 461 29.15 -9.25 -13.82
C PRO A 461 27.80 -9.76 -14.36
N VAL A 462 26.82 -9.98 -13.50
CA VAL A 462 25.47 -10.40 -13.89
C VAL A 462 24.71 -9.24 -14.52
N LEU A 463 24.86 -8.02 -13.99
CA LEU A 463 24.32 -6.77 -14.56
C LEU A 463 24.90 -6.50 -15.95
N GLN A 464 26.19 -6.71 -16.16
CA GLN A 464 26.81 -6.57 -17.47
C GLN A 464 26.27 -7.61 -18.46
N ALA A 465 26.13 -8.86 -18.04
CA ALA A 465 25.61 -9.93 -18.88
C ALA A 465 24.13 -9.74 -19.25
N SER A 466 23.32 -9.17 -18.36
CA SER A 466 21.92 -8.83 -18.63
C SER A 466 21.75 -7.57 -19.50
N GLY A 467 22.82 -6.80 -19.72
CA GLY A 467 22.75 -5.52 -20.44
C GLY A 467 21.94 -4.44 -19.69
N GLY A 468 22.01 -4.38 -18.39
CA GLY A 468 21.09 -3.64 -17.53
C GLY A 468 19.82 -4.48 -17.28
N ARG A 469 18.64 -4.00 -17.69
CA ARG A 469 17.34 -4.69 -17.59
C ARG A 469 17.09 -5.32 -16.22
N ALA A 470 17.39 -4.57 -15.15
CA ALA A 470 17.47 -5.09 -13.80
C ALA A 470 16.68 -4.31 -12.77
N PHE A 471 16.08 -5.05 -11.83
CA PHE A 471 15.64 -4.52 -10.55
C PHE A 471 16.62 -4.96 -9.46
N LEU A 472 17.13 -4.00 -8.69
CA LEU A 472 17.91 -4.25 -7.48
C LEU A 472 17.04 -3.88 -6.28
N LEU A 473 16.64 -4.88 -5.52
CA LEU A 473 15.69 -4.76 -4.42
C LEU A 473 16.43 -4.87 -3.08
N PHE A 474 16.36 -3.80 -2.31
CA PHE A 474 17.06 -3.67 -1.03
C PHE A 474 16.09 -3.73 0.15
N THR A 475 16.55 -4.27 1.26
CA THR A 475 15.79 -4.31 2.51
C THR A 475 15.90 -3.02 3.32
N SER A 476 16.77 -2.09 2.93
CA SER A 476 16.89 -0.76 3.57
C SER A 476 17.23 0.34 2.57
N LEU A 477 16.70 1.54 2.80
CA LEU A 477 17.02 2.74 2.00
C LEU A 477 18.51 3.10 2.07
N ARG A 478 19.16 2.86 3.20
CA ARG A 478 20.60 3.10 3.35
C ARG A 478 21.41 2.23 2.40
N ALA A 479 21.16 0.93 2.39
CA ALA A 479 21.86 -0.01 1.49
C ALA A 479 21.55 0.30 0.01
N MET A 480 20.32 0.69 -0.31
CA MET A 480 19.92 1.11 -1.65
C MET A 480 20.73 2.31 -2.14
N ASN A 481 20.82 3.39 -1.34
CA ASN A 481 21.57 4.60 -1.69
C ASN A 481 23.08 4.34 -1.79
N GLU A 482 23.63 3.51 -0.90
CA GLU A 482 25.03 3.08 -0.95
C GLU A 482 25.33 2.27 -2.22
N ALA A 483 24.46 1.32 -2.57
CA ALA A 483 24.60 0.53 -3.79
C ALA A 483 24.50 1.40 -5.07
N TYR A 484 23.61 2.39 -5.09
CA TYR A 484 23.50 3.33 -6.21
C TYR A 484 24.82 4.04 -6.47
N ARG A 485 25.43 4.62 -5.42
CA ARG A 485 26.74 5.28 -5.52
C ARG A 485 27.84 4.30 -6.00
N LEU A 486 27.90 3.10 -5.43
CA LEU A 486 28.89 2.08 -5.81
C LEU A 486 28.74 1.62 -7.27
N ILE A 487 27.52 1.51 -7.77
CA ILE A 487 27.27 1.15 -9.17
C ILE A 487 27.72 2.28 -10.10
N GLN A 488 27.42 3.55 -9.77
CA GLN A 488 27.91 4.71 -10.54
C GLN A 488 29.43 4.73 -10.63
N GLU A 489 30.14 4.49 -9.53
CA GLU A 489 31.60 4.41 -9.51
C GLU A 489 32.15 3.27 -10.39
N ARG A 490 31.47 2.10 -10.39
CA ARG A 490 31.86 0.96 -11.23
C ARG A 490 31.59 1.23 -12.72
N MET A 491 30.47 1.84 -13.04
CA MET A 491 30.17 2.24 -14.42
C MET A 491 31.24 3.17 -14.99
N ALA A 492 31.64 4.19 -14.21
CA ALA A 492 32.68 5.12 -14.60
C ALA A 492 34.05 4.44 -14.83
N ARG A 493 34.39 3.43 -14.02
CA ARG A 493 35.66 2.67 -14.15
C ARG A 493 35.67 1.67 -15.30
N ALA A 494 34.51 1.10 -15.62
CA ALA A 494 34.39 0.02 -16.61
C ALA A 494 34.01 0.54 -18.01
N ASP A 495 33.81 1.85 -18.18
CA ASP A 495 33.31 2.48 -19.41
C ASP A 495 32.01 1.83 -19.92
N VAL A 496 31.14 1.46 -18.98
CA VAL A 496 29.82 0.84 -19.24
C VAL A 496 28.76 1.79 -18.74
N GLN A 497 27.73 2.05 -19.56
CA GLN A 497 26.64 2.95 -19.23
C GLN A 497 25.31 2.20 -19.21
N PHE A 498 24.61 2.24 -18.08
CA PHE A 498 23.20 1.87 -17.93
C PHE A 498 22.44 3.09 -17.41
N PRO A 499 21.21 3.34 -17.88
CA PRO A 499 20.34 4.28 -17.18
C PRO A 499 20.08 3.79 -15.76
N LEU A 500 20.45 4.59 -14.76
CA LEU A 500 20.17 4.28 -13.35
C LEU A 500 18.95 5.06 -12.89
N LEU A 501 18.01 4.36 -12.29
CA LEU A 501 16.78 4.91 -11.72
C LEU A 501 16.78 4.60 -10.22
N LEU A 502 16.60 5.63 -9.39
CA LEU A 502 16.61 5.49 -7.94
C LEU A 502 15.23 5.83 -7.36
N GLN A 503 14.70 4.95 -6.51
CA GLN A 503 13.50 5.24 -5.75
C GLN A 503 13.67 6.52 -4.93
N GLY A 504 12.70 7.45 -5.06
CA GLY A 504 12.69 8.74 -4.36
C GLY A 504 13.13 9.93 -5.21
N GLU A 505 13.73 9.72 -6.40
CA GLU A 505 14.04 10.82 -7.33
C GLU A 505 12.80 11.29 -8.10
N LYS A 506 11.86 10.40 -8.36
CA LYS A 506 10.59 10.66 -9.07
C LYS A 506 9.47 9.84 -8.45
N SER A 507 8.24 10.11 -8.89
CA SER A 507 7.11 9.27 -8.51
C SER A 507 7.32 7.82 -9.00
N ARG A 508 6.68 6.86 -8.33
CA ARG A 508 6.81 5.44 -8.67
C ARG A 508 6.36 5.12 -10.08
N SER A 509 5.27 5.74 -10.54
CA SER A 509 4.73 5.58 -11.89
C SER A 509 5.70 6.08 -12.95
N GLU A 510 6.26 7.27 -12.77
CA GLU A 510 7.25 7.84 -13.69
C GLU A 510 8.51 6.99 -13.80
N LEU A 511 9.04 6.49 -12.65
CA LEU A 511 10.20 5.60 -12.65
C LEU A 511 9.94 4.31 -13.44
N LEU A 512 8.74 3.73 -13.31
CA LEU A 512 8.37 2.51 -14.03
C LEU A 512 8.15 2.76 -15.52
N ASP A 513 7.57 3.88 -15.90
CA ASP A 513 7.38 4.24 -17.30
C ASP A 513 8.73 4.55 -17.99
N GLU A 514 9.63 5.23 -17.28
CA GLU A 514 11.00 5.42 -17.76
C GLU A 514 11.74 4.10 -17.91
N PHE A 515 11.63 3.21 -16.91
CA PHE A 515 12.25 1.89 -16.96
C PHE A 515 11.79 1.09 -18.19
N ARG A 516 10.48 1.06 -18.46
CA ARG A 516 9.92 0.39 -19.65
C ARG A 516 10.40 1.03 -20.95
N ARG A 517 10.41 2.35 -21.02
CA ARG A 517 10.81 3.11 -22.21
C ARG A 517 12.28 2.94 -22.56
N MET A 518 13.15 2.92 -21.56
CA MET A 518 14.60 2.77 -21.76
C MET A 518 14.99 1.34 -22.15
N GLY A 519 14.30 0.34 -21.66
CA GLY A 519 14.48 -1.07 -22.03
C GLY A 519 15.77 -1.74 -21.53
N ASN A 520 16.73 -0.95 -21.03
CA ASN A 520 18.02 -1.41 -20.50
C ASN A 520 18.41 -0.73 -19.17
N ALA A 521 17.45 -0.17 -18.47
CA ALA A 521 17.69 0.54 -17.23
C ALA A 521 17.95 -0.43 -16.06
N VAL A 522 18.60 0.11 -15.03
CA VAL A 522 18.77 -0.53 -13.72
C VAL A 522 18.01 0.31 -12.70
N LEU A 523 16.97 -0.26 -12.11
CA LEU A 523 16.16 0.40 -11.10
C LEU A 523 16.52 -0.13 -9.71
N LEU A 524 16.88 0.79 -8.81
CA LEU A 524 17.13 0.48 -7.40
C LEU A 524 15.92 0.89 -6.57
N GLY A 525 15.38 -0.07 -5.82
CA GLY A 525 14.19 0.13 -4.98
C GLY A 525 14.28 -0.59 -3.65
N SER A 526 13.50 -0.11 -2.69
CA SER A 526 13.30 -0.77 -1.40
C SER A 526 12.08 -1.69 -1.43
N GLN A 527 11.72 -2.27 -0.29
CA GLN A 527 10.60 -3.20 -0.17
C GLN A 527 9.28 -2.68 -0.77
N SER A 528 9.04 -1.38 -0.75
CA SER A 528 7.86 -0.78 -1.39
C SER A 528 7.78 -1.00 -2.91
N PHE A 529 8.90 -1.29 -3.57
CA PHE A 529 8.95 -1.68 -4.98
C PHE A 529 8.79 -3.19 -5.24
N TRP A 530 8.79 -4.00 -4.17
CA TRP A 530 8.54 -5.44 -4.32
C TRP A 530 7.07 -5.74 -4.64
N GLU A 531 6.16 -4.86 -4.25
CA GLU A 531 4.72 -5.02 -4.41
C GLU A 531 4.17 -4.12 -5.52
N GLY A 532 3.10 -4.57 -6.20
CA GLY A 532 2.31 -3.74 -7.11
C GLY A 532 3.04 -3.16 -8.33
N VAL A 533 4.21 -3.71 -8.72
CA VAL A 533 4.94 -3.33 -9.93
C VAL A 533 4.66 -4.35 -11.02
N ASP A 534 4.16 -3.91 -12.15
CA ASP A 534 3.97 -4.75 -13.33
C ASP A 534 4.88 -4.28 -14.48
N VAL A 535 6.00 -4.99 -14.65
CA VAL A 535 6.89 -4.82 -15.81
C VAL A 535 6.98 -6.17 -16.50
N ALA A 536 6.33 -6.27 -17.63
CA ALA A 536 6.34 -7.47 -18.46
C ALA A 536 7.26 -7.29 -19.68
N GLY A 537 7.82 -8.39 -20.17
CA GLY A 537 8.61 -8.42 -21.40
C GLY A 537 10.10 -8.20 -21.17
N GLU A 538 10.81 -7.92 -22.26
CA GLU A 538 12.28 -7.91 -22.32
C GLU A 538 12.97 -6.82 -21.47
N ALA A 539 12.23 -5.84 -20.97
CA ALA A 539 12.79 -4.75 -20.18
C ALA A 539 13.33 -5.22 -18.81
N LEU A 540 12.85 -6.34 -18.28
CA LEU A 540 13.30 -6.90 -17.00
C LEU A 540 13.74 -8.36 -17.18
N SER A 541 15.04 -8.62 -17.03
CA SER A 541 15.61 -9.97 -17.12
C SER A 541 16.48 -10.35 -15.91
N LEU A 542 16.70 -9.42 -14.97
CA LEU A 542 17.45 -9.65 -13.75
C LEU A 542 16.74 -9.03 -12.55
N VAL A 543 16.51 -9.84 -11.53
CA VAL A 543 16.07 -9.34 -10.21
C VAL A 543 17.14 -9.72 -9.20
N VAL A 544 17.71 -8.72 -8.53
CA VAL A 544 18.70 -8.90 -7.46
C VAL A 544 18.05 -8.53 -6.14
N ILE A 545 18.13 -9.43 -5.17
CA ILE A 545 17.66 -9.23 -3.79
C ILE A 545 18.88 -9.23 -2.88
N ASP A 546 19.10 -8.14 -2.16
CA ASP A 546 20.26 -7.97 -1.31
C ASP A 546 20.26 -8.96 -0.14
N ARG A 547 19.16 -9.02 0.61
CA ARG A 547 19.00 -9.86 1.82
C ARG A 547 17.63 -10.52 1.84
N LEU A 548 17.50 -11.58 2.61
CA LEU A 548 16.19 -12.14 2.95
C LEU A 548 15.36 -11.09 3.69
N PRO A 549 14.09 -10.86 3.29
CA PRO A 549 13.26 -9.74 3.77
C PRO A 549 12.67 -10.00 5.16
N PHE A 550 13.54 -10.33 6.13
CA PHE A 550 13.13 -10.35 7.53
C PHE A 550 12.89 -8.92 8.02
N GLN A 551 11.82 -8.75 8.77
CA GLN A 551 11.55 -7.47 9.43
C GLN A 551 12.69 -7.10 10.40
N PRO A 552 13.03 -5.80 10.53
CA PRO A 552 14.06 -5.36 11.46
C PRO A 552 13.72 -5.76 12.91
N PRO A 553 14.67 -6.33 13.66
CA PRO A 553 14.41 -6.80 15.02
C PRO A 553 14.10 -5.68 16.03
N ASP A 554 14.43 -4.45 15.68
CA ASP A 554 14.16 -3.22 16.44
C ASP A 554 12.82 -2.56 16.10
N ASP A 555 12.04 -3.13 15.17
CA ASP A 555 10.68 -2.66 14.90
C ASP A 555 9.78 -2.90 16.13
N PRO A 556 9.14 -1.84 16.66
CA PRO A 556 8.36 -1.93 17.89
C PRO A 556 7.18 -2.90 17.83
N VAL A 557 6.51 -2.96 16.68
CA VAL A 557 5.33 -3.82 16.49
C VAL A 557 5.77 -5.28 16.38
N LEU A 558 6.85 -5.55 15.63
CA LEU A 558 7.43 -6.88 15.56
C LEU A 558 7.88 -7.37 16.94
N ALA A 559 8.61 -6.54 17.70
CA ALA A 559 9.09 -6.91 19.03
C ALA A 559 7.94 -7.30 19.96
N ALA A 560 6.87 -6.51 19.98
CA ALA A 560 5.70 -6.78 20.79
C ALA A 560 4.95 -8.05 20.34
N ARG A 561 4.85 -8.30 19.02
CA ARG A 561 4.24 -9.50 18.45
C ARG A 561 5.06 -10.76 18.78
N VAL A 562 6.39 -10.66 18.69
CA VAL A 562 7.33 -11.72 19.11
C VAL A 562 7.12 -12.07 20.58
N ASP A 563 6.99 -11.08 21.46
CA ASP A 563 6.77 -11.29 22.90
C ASP A 563 5.38 -11.88 23.19
N ALA A 564 4.36 -11.47 22.44
CA ALA A 564 3.02 -12.04 22.55
C ALA A 564 3.00 -13.53 22.15
N LEU A 565 3.65 -13.87 21.03
CA LEU A 565 3.77 -15.27 20.57
C LEU A 565 4.54 -16.14 21.55
N LYS A 566 5.65 -15.64 22.14
CA LYS A 566 6.39 -16.36 23.18
C LYS A 566 5.55 -16.64 24.41
N ARG A 567 4.76 -15.64 24.86
CA ARG A 567 3.83 -15.82 25.98
C ARG A 567 2.74 -16.85 25.70
N ALA A 568 2.31 -16.96 24.43
CA ALA A 568 1.38 -17.97 23.97
C ALA A 568 2.03 -19.35 23.72
N GLY A 569 3.32 -19.55 24.04
CA GLY A 569 4.04 -20.81 23.86
C GLY A 569 4.38 -21.15 22.40
N LYS A 570 4.24 -20.18 21.48
CA LYS A 570 4.53 -20.33 20.06
C LYS A 570 5.99 -19.97 19.75
N ASN A 571 6.50 -20.43 18.59
CA ASN A 571 7.83 -20.05 18.11
C ASN A 571 7.73 -18.85 17.16
N PRO A 572 8.08 -17.61 17.58
CA PRO A 572 7.90 -16.41 16.76
C PRO A 572 8.63 -16.46 15.42
N PHE A 573 9.77 -17.14 15.37
CA PHE A 573 10.53 -17.24 14.13
C PHE A 573 9.81 -18.11 13.09
N PHE A 574 9.39 -19.32 13.48
CA PHE A 574 8.75 -20.25 12.55
C PHE A 574 7.28 -19.94 12.29
N ASP A 575 6.57 -19.39 13.29
CA ASP A 575 5.12 -19.16 13.20
C ASP A 575 4.78 -17.78 12.63
N TYR A 576 5.75 -16.82 12.62
CA TYR A 576 5.50 -15.45 12.14
C TYR A 576 6.60 -14.92 11.19
N GLN A 577 7.86 -14.80 11.66
CA GLN A 577 8.90 -14.08 10.90
C GLN A 577 9.28 -14.80 9.60
N LEU A 578 9.44 -16.11 9.62
CA LEU A 578 9.80 -16.90 8.45
C LEU A 578 8.69 -16.93 7.40
N PRO A 579 7.40 -17.20 7.72
CA PRO A 579 6.29 -17.09 6.77
C PRO A 579 6.21 -15.72 6.12
N HIS A 580 6.29 -14.65 6.91
CA HIS A 580 6.25 -13.28 6.39
C HIS A 580 7.41 -12.99 5.41
N ALA A 581 8.63 -13.41 5.75
CA ALA A 581 9.79 -13.27 4.86
C ALA A 581 9.63 -14.08 3.56
N VAL A 582 9.06 -15.29 3.63
CA VAL A 582 8.78 -16.14 2.46
C VAL A 582 7.76 -15.47 1.54
N ILE A 583 6.65 -14.94 2.07
CA ILE A 583 5.62 -14.26 1.30
C ILE A 583 6.21 -13.03 0.58
N SER A 584 6.95 -12.19 1.30
CA SER A 584 7.63 -11.03 0.71
C SER A 584 8.63 -11.44 -0.37
N LEU A 585 9.41 -12.49 -0.15
CA LEU A 585 10.37 -12.99 -1.14
C LEU A 585 9.69 -13.55 -2.40
N LYS A 586 8.57 -14.26 -2.24
CA LYS A 586 7.74 -14.73 -3.37
C LYS A 586 7.24 -13.57 -4.23
N GLN A 587 6.87 -12.45 -3.62
CA GLN A 587 6.44 -11.24 -4.33
C GLN A 587 7.57 -10.64 -5.16
N GLY A 588 8.78 -10.51 -4.59
CA GLY A 588 9.97 -10.06 -5.31
C GLY A 588 10.35 -10.99 -6.46
N ALA A 589 10.36 -12.30 -6.21
CA ALA A 589 10.65 -13.32 -7.22
C ALA A 589 9.62 -13.33 -8.37
N GLY A 590 8.34 -13.09 -8.04
CA GLY A 590 7.24 -13.05 -9.01
C GLY A 590 7.30 -11.87 -9.99
N ARG A 591 8.26 -10.93 -9.84
CA ARG A 591 8.49 -9.85 -10.81
C ARG A 591 9.21 -10.32 -12.07
N LEU A 592 10.00 -11.38 -11.96
CA LEU A 592 10.90 -11.82 -13.03
C LEU A 592 10.17 -12.42 -14.24
N ILE A 593 9.17 -13.27 -14.01
CA ILE A 593 8.42 -13.97 -15.06
C ILE A 593 6.95 -13.55 -14.99
N ARG A 594 6.48 -12.88 -16.05
CA ARG A 594 5.12 -12.36 -16.22
C ARG A 594 4.42 -12.90 -17.46
N ARG A 595 5.21 -13.32 -18.45
CA ARG A 595 4.77 -13.90 -19.71
C ARG A 595 5.51 -15.19 -20.01
N GLU A 596 4.96 -15.98 -20.90
CA GLU A 596 5.61 -17.23 -21.36
C GLU A 596 6.90 -16.97 -22.13
N SER A 597 7.06 -15.78 -22.70
CA SER A 597 8.29 -15.35 -23.38
C SER A 597 9.35 -14.79 -22.44
N ASP A 598 9.00 -14.46 -21.18
CA ASP A 598 9.93 -13.86 -20.26
C ASP A 598 10.99 -14.87 -19.82
N ARG A 599 12.22 -14.39 -19.68
CA ARG A 599 13.36 -15.20 -19.24
C ARG A 599 14.29 -14.36 -18.41
N GLY A 600 14.84 -14.94 -17.31
CA GLY A 600 15.73 -14.14 -16.49
C GLY A 600 16.37 -14.87 -15.30
N VAL A 601 17.17 -14.10 -14.56
CA VAL A 601 17.88 -14.54 -13.37
C VAL A 601 17.32 -13.86 -12.13
N LEU A 602 16.93 -14.66 -11.14
CA LEU A 602 16.68 -14.21 -9.77
C LEU A 602 17.99 -14.43 -8.98
N MET A 603 18.64 -13.34 -8.60
CA MET A 603 19.84 -13.39 -7.78
C MET A 603 19.51 -13.03 -6.34
N ILE A 604 19.82 -13.91 -5.40
CA ILE A 604 19.66 -13.66 -3.96
C ILE A 604 21.03 -13.69 -3.30
N CYS A 605 21.47 -12.54 -2.79
CA CYS A 605 22.83 -12.37 -2.27
C CYS A 605 23.00 -12.87 -0.83
N ASP A 606 21.91 -13.25 -0.15
CA ASP A 606 21.93 -13.64 1.26
C ASP A 606 22.41 -15.10 1.44
N PRO A 607 23.58 -15.34 2.06
CA PRO A 607 24.10 -16.68 2.25
C PRO A 607 23.22 -17.53 3.18
N ARG A 608 22.42 -16.92 4.04
CA ARG A 608 21.50 -17.63 4.96
C ARG A 608 20.49 -18.52 4.23
N LEU A 609 20.22 -18.22 2.95
CA LEU A 609 19.36 -19.05 2.10
C LEU A 609 19.90 -20.47 1.91
N VAL A 610 21.22 -20.63 1.93
CA VAL A 610 21.90 -21.93 1.76
C VAL A 610 22.48 -22.45 3.08
N ASP A 611 23.06 -21.56 3.89
CA ASP A 611 23.86 -21.93 5.06
C ASP A 611 23.01 -22.22 6.31
N LYS A 612 21.73 -21.75 6.34
CA LYS A 612 20.86 -21.96 7.49
C LYS A 612 19.81 -23.06 7.24
N PRO A 613 19.46 -23.87 8.25
CA PRO A 613 18.48 -24.96 8.09
C PRO A 613 17.11 -24.50 7.57
N TYR A 614 16.68 -23.28 7.94
CA TYR A 614 15.41 -22.70 7.45
C TYR A 614 15.49 -22.25 5.99
N GLY A 615 16.67 -22.02 5.44
CA GLY A 615 16.84 -21.60 4.06
C GLY A 615 16.22 -22.60 3.08
N ARG A 616 16.28 -23.93 3.39
CA ARG A 616 15.60 -24.96 2.61
C ARG A 616 14.08 -24.73 2.52
N ARG A 617 13.43 -24.28 3.59
CA ARG A 617 11.99 -23.97 3.59
C ARG A 617 11.68 -22.77 2.70
N ILE A 618 12.57 -21.76 2.70
CA ILE A 618 12.42 -20.55 1.88
C ILE A 618 12.48 -20.91 0.40
N TRP A 619 13.58 -21.52 -0.06
CA TRP A 619 13.74 -21.76 -1.48
C TRP A 619 12.84 -22.87 -2.04
N GLN A 620 12.29 -23.75 -1.20
CA GLN A 620 11.23 -24.69 -1.60
C GLN A 620 9.86 -24.01 -1.80
N ALA A 621 9.65 -22.85 -1.21
CA ALA A 621 8.43 -22.05 -1.38
C ALA A 621 8.50 -21.11 -2.58
N LEU A 622 9.70 -20.89 -3.17
CA LEU A 622 9.86 -20.14 -4.42
C LEU A 622 9.43 -20.98 -5.62
N PRO A 623 9.08 -20.33 -6.76
CA PRO A 623 8.82 -21.05 -8.00
C PRO A 623 9.94 -22.05 -8.35
N PRO A 624 9.65 -23.15 -9.05
CA PRO A 624 10.58 -24.24 -9.31
C PRO A 624 11.63 -23.89 -10.38
N MET A 625 12.42 -22.85 -10.15
CA MET A 625 13.50 -22.38 -11.01
C MET A 625 14.69 -23.34 -10.97
N ARG A 626 15.46 -23.39 -12.08
CA ARG A 626 16.80 -24.00 -12.08
C ARG A 626 17.69 -23.25 -11.07
N ARG A 627 18.57 -23.93 -10.38
CA ARG A 627 19.40 -23.35 -9.30
C ARG A 627 20.87 -23.46 -9.62
N SER A 628 21.62 -22.40 -9.29
CA SER A 628 23.09 -22.41 -9.38
C SER A 628 23.72 -21.50 -8.32
N ARG A 629 24.95 -21.85 -7.95
CA ARG A 629 25.85 -21.01 -7.16
C ARG A 629 27.04 -20.49 -7.98
N LYS A 630 27.16 -20.92 -9.24
CA LYS A 630 28.28 -20.56 -10.12
C LYS A 630 27.91 -19.31 -10.92
N LEU A 631 28.81 -18.31 -10.87
CA LEU A 631 28.64 -17.07 -11.66
C LEU A 631 28.55 -17.36 -13.16
N THR A 632 29.34 -18.33 -13.65
CA THR A 632 29.32 -18.73 -15.07
C THR A 632 27.93 -19.13 -15.55
N ASP A 633 27.15 -19.84 -14.72
CA ASP A 633 25.80 -20.28 -15.10
C ASP A 633 24.84 -19.07 -15.21
N ALA A 634 24.97 -18.09 -14.31
CA ALA A 634 24.18 -16.86 -14.35
C ALA A 634 24.51 -15.99 -15.58
N VAL A 635 25.78 -15.88 -15.93
CA VAL A 635 26.22 -15.11 -17.11
C VAL A 635 25.82 -15.81 -18.41
N VAL A 636 26.06 -17.11 -18.54
CA VAL A 636 25.71 -17.89 -19.73
C VAL A 636 24.20 -17.95 -19.95
N PHE A 637 23.39 -17.85 -18.88
CA PHE A 637 21.94 -17.86 -19.00
C PHE A 637 21.41 -16.75 -19.91
N PHE A 638 22.05 -15.58 -19.94
CA PHE A 638 21.70 -14.48 -20.83
C PHE A 638 22.20 -14.67 -22.27
N SER A 639 23.28 -15.42 -22.47
CA SER A 639 23.89 -15.64 -23.80
C SER A 639 23.15 -16.71 -24.62
N THR A 640 22.38 -17.60 -23.98
CA THR A 640 21.61 -18.69 -24.63
C THR A 640 20.23 -18.25 -25.11
N ALA A 641 19.95 -16.94 -25.17
CA ALA A 641 18.68 -16.34 -25.57
C ALA A 641 18.68 -15.82 -27.02
N SER A 642 19.60 -16.30 -27.88
CA SER A 642 19.64 -16.00 -29.33
C SER A 642 19.00 -17.10 -30.16
#